data_fec74aefd7faf1308a915bcbc703a3c2
#
_entry.id   fec74aefd7faf1308a915bcbc703a3c2
#
_cell.length_a   1.000
_cell.length_b   1.000
_cell.length_c   1.000
_cell.angle_alpha   90.00
_cell.angle_beta   90.00
_cell.angle_gamma   90.00
#
_symmetry.space_group_name_H-M   'P 1'
#
loop_
_entity.id
_entity.type
_entity.pdbx_description
1 polymer ?
#
loop_
_entity_poly.entity_id
_entity_poly.type
_entity_poly.pdbx_seq_one_letter_code
_entity_poly.pdbx_strand_id
1 'polypeptide(L)'
;MSWIKMYVPDLDVTAQEYTDAMTLSGTKVEGFEKLDADLDKIVIGQIEKIEKHPDADKLIICQVNIGTETVQIVTGAPNVKEGDKVPVVLDGGRVAGGHDGQKTPGGIKIKKGKLRGVESFGMMCSIEELGSTKEMYPEAPEYGIYIFPEDAVVGESAIKALGLDDVVIEYEITSNRVDCYGVLGIAREAAATFDKKFVPPVIKETGNDEKASDYVKVTVEDPELCPRYTARVVKNVKIGPSPKWMQRCLASNGIRPINNLVDITNYVMEEYGQPMHAYDLDTIEGREIVVRRAKAGEKFVTLDGQEREMDDQVLMICDGKKAVGIAGIMGGENSMITDNVHTVLFEAACFNGTNIRLSSKRIGLRTDASGKFEKGLDPNNAKAAIDRACQLMEELGAGEVVGGCVDICNEVREPSRVPFEPERINALLGTDLTKEEMLAYLAKVELTLDPETNEIVAPTFRQDIHCMADVAEEVARFFGYDKIPTTLPNGEATTGKLPFKLRIENVARDIAEYCGFSEGMTYSFESPKVFDKLRIPENSDLRKVITISNPLGEDYSIMRTTTLNGMLSSLATNYNRRNKAVRLYEIGKVYLPKALPLTELPDERTHFTLGMYGAGDFFDMKGVIEEFFEKSGMKKKVHYTPDSNKTYLHPGRQANISYEGKVVGYLGEVHPLVAGNYGIGERTYVAVIDIQDILEFCGFNHKFTGIAKYPAVTRDLSMVVPKHILAGQIEDVLEQRGGKILESYQLFDIYEGAQIKPGYKSMAYSVVFRDHEKTLEEAEITATMKKILNGLTALGIELRS
;
A
#
# COMPACT_ATOMS: atom_id res chain seq x y z
N MET A 1 14.83 9.80 -21.41
CA MET A 1 15.59 8.84 -22.24
C MET A 1 16.87 9.46 -22.79
N SER A 2 16.87 10.69 -23.23
CA SER A 2 18.07 11.39 -23.72
C SER A 2 19.22 11.40 -22.71
N TRP A 3 18.93 11.61 -21.43
CA TRP A 3 19.96 11.58 -20.37
C TRP A 3 20.59 10.19 -20.20
N ILE A 4 19.79 9.09 -20.27
CA ILE A 4 20.33 7.73 -20.24
C ILE A 4 21.26 7.50 -21.43
N LYS A 5 20.92 8.00 -22.61
CA LYS A 5 21.76 7.90 -23.83
C LYS A 5 23.10 8.63 -23.72
N MET A 6 23.25 9.62 -22.83
CA MET A 6 24.56 10.24 -22.56
C MET A 6 25.55 9.21 -22.00
N TYR A 7 25.08 8.21 -21.28
CA TYR A 7 25.90 7.14 -20.66
C TYR A 7 25.80 5.79 -21.37
N VAL A 8 24.85 5.64 -22.29
CA VAL A 8 24.68 4.48 -23.17
C VAL A 8 24.50 4.99 -24.61
N PRO A 9 25.58 5.49 -25.25
CA PRO A 9 25.46 6.21 -26.53
C PRO A 9 24.86 5.38 -27.67
N ASP A 10 25.10 4.05 -27.64
CA ASP A 10 24.65 3.11 -28.67
C ASP A 10 23.25 2.54 -28.39
N LEU A 11 22.50 3.15 -27.47
CA LEU A 11 21.13 2.75 -27.15
C LEU A 11 20.13 3.29 -28.21
N ASP A 12 19.89 2.48 -29.22
CA ASP A 12 18.96 2.80 -30.33
C ASP A 12 17.76 1.86 -30.27
N VAL A 13 16.79 2.20 -29.40
CA VAL A 13 15.56 1.45 -29.18
C VAL A 13 14.38 2.40 -29.01
N THR A 14 13.18 1.90 -29.33
CA THR A 14 11.94 2.64 -29.08
C THR A 14 11.63 2.68 -27.58
N ALA A 15 10.79 3.62 -27.17
CA ALA A 15 10.36 3.71 -25.76
C ALA A 15 9.65 2.42 -25.27
N GLN A 16 8.86 1.78 -26.14
CA GLN A 16 8.18 0.53 -25.80
C GLN A 16 9.17 -0.62 -25.63
N GLU A 17 10.09 -0.81 -26.56
CA GLU A 17 11.13 -1.85 -26.46
C GLU A 17 11.99 -1.65 -25.21
N TYR A 18 12.30 -0.40 -24.90
CA TYR A 18 13.05 -0.07 -23.68
C TYR A 18 12.29 -0.47 -22.41
N THR A 19 11.02 -0.06 -22.33
CA THR A 19 10.13 -0.33 -21.17
C THR A 19 9.95 -1.83 -20.93
N ASP A 20 9.66 -2.58 -22.00
CA ASP A 20 9.44 -4.03 -21.93
C ASP A 20 10.72 -4.75 -21.49
N ALA A 21 11.87 -4.42 -22.09
CA ALA A 21 13.13 -5.09 -21.76
C ALA A 21 13.63 -4.76 -20.34
N MET A 22 13.55 -3.50 -19.91
CA MET A 22 13.93 -3.10 -18.54
C MET A 22 13.07 -3.78 -17.49
N THR A 23 11.75 -3.86 -17.73
CA THR A 23 10.82 -4.56 -16.82
C THR A 23 11.14 -6.06 -16.74
N LEU A 24 11.37 -6.72 -17.89
CA LEU A 24 11.73 -8.14 -17.93
C LEU A 24 13.08 -8.44 -17.28
N SER A 25 14.03 -7.51 -17.31
CA SER A 25 15.32 -7.66 -16.65
C SER A 25 15.35 -7.24 -15.18
N GLY A 26 14.18 -6.96 -14.57
CA GLY A 26 14.02 -6.71 -13.14
C GLY A 26 14.00 -5.24 -12.72
N THR A 27 14.15 -4.28 -13.65
CA THR A 27 13.99 -2.86 -13.36
C THR A 27 12.63 -2.39 -13.87
N LYS A 28 11.61 -2.48 -13.01
CA LYS A 28 10.22 -2.26 -13.41
C LYS A 28 9.97 -0.82 -13.85
N VAL A 29 9.40 -0.70 -15.05
CA VAL A 29 8.90 0.56 -15.59
C VAL A 29 7.38 0.61 -15.41
N GLU A 30 6.86 1.68 -14.80
CA GLU A 30 5.41 1.91 -14.63
C GLU A 30 4.77 2.48 -15.90
N GLY A 31 5.53 3.32 -16.63
CA GLY A 31 5.05 3.93 -17.85
C GLY A 31 6.09 4.84 -18.52
N PHE A 32 5.71 5.40 -19.63
CA PHE A 32 6.49 6.44 -20.29
C PHE A 32 5.60 7.50 -20.94
N GLU A 33 6.11 8.72 -21.00
CA GLU A 33 5.47 9.83 -21.69
C GLU A 33 6.41 10.35 -22.78
N LYS A 34 5.92 10.43 -24.02
CA LYS A 34 6.59 11.15 -25.11
C LYS A 34 6.19 12.62 -25.02
N LEU A 35 7.14 13.49 -24.79
CA LEU A 35 6.84 14.92 -24.63
C LEU A 35 6.28 15.57 -25.91
N ASP A 36 6.57 15.00 -27.08
CA ASP A 36 6.09 15.44 -28.38
C ASP A 36 4.83 14.72 -28.87
N ALA A 37 4.20 13.85 -28.07
CA ALA A 37 3.09 13.02 -28.52
C ALA A 37 1.93 13.80 -29.19
N ASP A 38 1.67 15.01 -28.69
CA ASP A 38 0.60 15.89 -29.15
C ASP A 38 1.12 17.08 -30.00
N LEU A 39 2.40 17.08 -30.39
CA LEU A 39 3.06 18.14 -31.15
C LEU A 39 3.36 17.68 -32.56
N ASP A 40 3.06 18.51 -33.55
CA ASP A 40 3.37 18.21 -34.97
C ASP A 40 3.58 19.50 -35.77
N LYS A 41 4.55 19.46 -36.70
CA LYS A 41 4.87 20.55 -37.64
C LYS A 41 5.13 21.90 -36.98
N ILE A 42 5.97 21.92 -35.93
CA ILE A 42 6.34 23.14 -35.26
C ILE A 42 7.79 23.44 -35.60
N VAL A 43 8.01 24.60 -36.25
CA VAL A 43 9.33 25.05 -36.70
C VAL A 43 9.72 26.38 -36.06
N ILE A 44 11.00 26.70 -36.09
CA ILE A 44 11.51 28.03 -35.69
C ILE A 44 11.27 28.99 -36.86
N GLY A 45 10.45 30.02 -36.63
CA GLY A 45 10.22 31.09 -37.56
C GLY A 45 10.82 32.41 -37.10
N GLN A 46 11.27 33.25 -38.01
CA GLN A 46 11.73 34.60 -37.72
C GLN A 46 10.73 35.63 -38.22
N ILE A 47 10.35 36.56 -37.34
CA ILE A 47 9.44 37.64 -37.68
C ILE A 47 10.23 38.70 -38.47
N GLU A 48 9.90 38.84 -39.78
CA GLU A 48 10.57 39.82 -40.68
C GLU A 48 9.86 41.18 -40.63
N LYS A 49 8.51 41.19 -40.49
CA LYS A 49 7.71 42.40 -40.49
C LYS A 49 6.47 42.28 -39.62
N ILE A 50 6.13 43.37 -38.96
CA ILE A 50 4.90 43.48 -38.16
C ILE A 50 4.05 44.65 -38.65
N GLU A 51 2.77 44.38 -38.92
CA GLU A 51 1.77 45.40 -39.35
C GLU A 51 0.58 45.40 -38.39
N LYS A 52 -0.07 46.55 -38.24
CA LYS A 52 -1.31 46.64 -37.44
C LYS A 52 -2.45 45.97 -38.17
N HIS A 53 -3.30 45.28 -37.41
CA HIS A 53 -4.53 44.68 -37.96
C HIS A 53 -5.53 45.80 -38.33
N PRO A 54 -6.15 45.75 -39.54
CA PRO A 54 -7.04 46.85 -40.00
C PRO A 54 -8.31 46.98 -39.13
N ASP A 55 -8.84 45.91 -38.58
CA ASP A 55 -10.13 45.87 -37.91
C ASP A 55 -10.03 45.38 -36.42
N ALA A 56 -8.86 45.39 -35.80
CA ALA A 56 -8.69 44.95 -34.43
C ALA A 56 -7.48 45.59 -33.73
N ASP A 57 -7.71 46.35 -32.67
CA ASP A 57 -6.69 47.09 -31.94
C ASP A 57 -5.67 46.17 -31.18
N LYS A 58 -6.08 44.96 -30.84
CA LYS A 58 -5.28 44.00 -30.07
C LYS A 58 -4.61 42.94 -30.93
N LEU A 59 -4.81 42.95 -32.27
CA LEU A 59 -4.16 42.00 -33.18
C LEU A 59 -3.10 42.69 -34.02
N ILE A 60 -2.06 41.90 -34.33
CA ILE A 60 -0.98 42.30 -35.23
C ILE A 60 -0.84 41.22 -36.32
N ILE A 61 -0.39 41.66 -37.50
CA ILE A 61 -0.12 40.78 -38.63
C ILE A 61 1.41 40.66 -38.77
N CYS A 62 1.92 39.45 -38.65
CA CYS A 62 3.34 39.17 -38.74
C CYS A 62 3.64 38.42 -40.03
N GLN A 63 4.67 38.85 -40.76
CA GLN A 63 5.33 38.10 -41.83
C GLN A 63 6.47 37.33 -41.22
N VAL A 64 6.36 36.00 -41.24
CA VAL A 64 7.27 35.11 -40.51
C VAL A 64 7.97 34.19 -41.51
N ASN A 65 9.28 34.30 -41.60
CA ASN A 65 10.15 33.42 -42.37
C ASN A 65 10.31 32.08 -41.62
N ILE A 66 9.88 31.01 -42.28
CA ILE A 66 9.98 29.65 -41.73
C ILE A 66 11.08 28.80 -42.34
N GLY A 67 12.04 29.47 -43.01
CA GLY A 67 13.20 28.86 -43.68
C GLY A 67 12.93 28.42 -45.11
N THR A 68 11.73 27.99 -45.45
CA THR A 68 11.31 27.57 -46.80
C THR A 68 10.53 28.67 -47.54
N GLU A 69 9.79 29.46 -46.79
CA GLU A 69 8.92 30.53 -47.30
C GLU A 69 8.61 31.51 -46.14
N THR A 70 8.03 32.67 -46.51
CA THR A 70 7.48 33.60 -45.54
C THR A 70 5.96 33.44 -45.47
N VAL A 71 5.45 33.21 -44.29
CA VAL A 71 4.01 33.00 -44.03
C VAL A 71 3.42 34.12 -43.20
N GLN A 72 2.19 34.47 -43.46
CA GLN A 72 1.46 35.46 -42.70
C GLN A 72 0.77 34.80 -41.48
N ILE A 73 1.05 35.33 -40.27
CA ILE A 73 0.43 34.88 -39.04
C ILE A 73 -0.17 36.08 -38.30
N VAL A 74 -1.41 35.96 -37.86
CA VAL A 74 -2.11 36.96 -37.03
C VAL A 74 -2.04 36.54 -35.60
N THR A 75 -1.59 37.43 -34.72
CA THR A 75 -1.50 37.13 -33.28
C THR A 75 -1.96 38.31 -32.42
N GLY A 76 -2.39 38.01 -31.18
CA GLY A 76 -2.67 38.98 -30.14
C GLY A 76 -1.55 39.11 -29.10
N ALA A 77 -0.42 38.45 -29.29
CA ALA A 77 0.66 38.45 -28.33
C ALA A 77 1.35 39.82 -28.29
N PRO A 78 1.56 40.44 -27.13
CA PRO A 78 2.12 41.78 -27.02
C PRO A 78 3.63 41.81 -26.97
N ASN A 79 4.29 40.64 -26.84
CA ASN A 79 5.73 40.54 -26.51
C ASN A 79 6.64 40.31 -27.74
N VAL A 80 6.10 40.22 -28.94
CA VAL A 80 6.88 39.93 -30.16
C VAL A 80 7.30 41.22 -30.91
N LYS A 81 8.48 41.22 -31.51
CA LYS A 81 9.03 42.31 -32.32
C LYS A 81 9.69 41.78 -33.60
N GLU A 82 9.94 42.62 -34.55
CA GLU A 82 10.70 42.29 -35.76
C GLU A 82 12.12 41.79 -35.42
N GLY A 83 12.54 40.71 -36.00
CA GLY A 83 13.79 40.03 -35.74
C GLY A 83 13.65 38.84 -34.76
N ASP A 84 12.60 38.78 -33.97
CA ASP A 84 12.43 37.67 -33.01
C ASP A 84 12.27 36.34 -33.70
N LYS A 85 12.87 35.31 -33.12
CA LYS A 85 12.72 33.89 -33.51
C LYS A 85 11.73 33.23 -32.57
N VAL A 86 10.72 32.58 -33.12
CA VAL A 86 9.52 32.08 -32.39
C VAL A 86 9.14 30.67 -32.84
N PRO A 87 8.50 29.83 -32.00
CA PRO A 87 7.94 28.59 -32.46
C PRO A 87 6.66 28.84 -33.25
N VAL A 88 6.60 28.25 -34.44
CA VAL A 88 5.49 28.38 -35.39
C VAL A 88 4.93 27.02 -35.70
N VAL A 89 3.66 26.77 -35.36
CA VAL A 89 2.93 25.61 -35.82
C VAL A 89 2.33 25.92 -37.19
N LEU A 90 2.66 25.06 -38.15
CA LEU A 90 2.22 25.20 -39.54
C LEU A 90 0.78 24.67 -39.75
N ASP A 91 0.20 25.02 -40.91
CA ASP A 91 -1.13 24.50 -41.29
C ASP A 91 -1.19 22.99 -41.23
N GLY A 92 -2.18 22.47 -40.52
CA GLY A 92 -2.41 21.05 -40.29
C GLY A 92 -1.58 20.45 -39.15
N GLY A 93 -0.66 21.21 -38.52
CA GLY A 93 0.12 20.82 -37.36
C GLY A 93 -0.73 20.80 -36.08
N ARG A 94 -0.07 20.44 -34.96
CA ARG A 94 -0.73 20.30 -33.64
C ARG A 94 0.09 20.96 -32.53
N VAL A 95 -0.62 21.48 -31.53
CA VAL A 95 -0.09 21.93 -30.26
C VAL A 95 -0.72 21.12 -29.13
N ALA A 96 -0.04 21.00 -27.98
CA ALA A 96 -0.46 20.13 -26.87
C ALA A 96 -1.72 20.64 -26.16
N GLY A 97 -1.92 21.95 -26.11
CA GLY A 97 -3.05 22.55 -25.38
C GLY A 97 -3.32 23.98 -25.75
N GLY A 98 -4.21 24.64 -24.99
CA GLY A 98 -4.46 26.08 -25.08
C GLY A 98 -3.45 26.91 -24.30
N HIS A 99 -3.55 28.23 -24.46
CA HIS A 99 -2.72 29.21 -23.74
C HIS A 99 -2.92 29.21 -22.22
N ASP A 100 -3.92 28.51 -21.73
CA ASP A 100 -4.19 28.28 -20.29
C ASP A 100 -3.37 27.11 -19.70
N GLY A 101 -2.53 26.47 -20.51
CA GLY A 101 -1.70 25.33 -20.10
C GLY A 101 -2.45 24.01 -19.96
N GLN A 102 -3.76 23.96 -20.25
CA GLN A 102 -4.51 22.71 -20.19
C GLN A 102 -4.20 21.84 -21.42
N LYS A 103 -3.54 20.71 -21.20
CA LYS A 103 -3.26 19.73 -22.26
C LYS A 103 -4.58 19.12 -22.78
N THR A 104 -4.70 19.01 -24.09
CA THR A 104 -5.83 18.36 -24.77
C THR A 104 -5.37 17.00 -25.31
N PRO A 105 -5.95 15.87 -24.91
CA PRO A 105 -5.55 14.57 -25.43
C PRO A 105 -5.64 14.51 -26.96
N GLY A 106 -4.54 14.14 -27.63
CA GLY A 106 -4.41 14.14 -29.08
C GLY A 106 -4.09 15.50 -29.70
N GLY A 107 -3.85 16.50 -28.88
CA GLY A 107 -3.48 17.86 -29.27
C GLY A 107 -4.55 18.65 -29.98
N ILE A 108 -4.36 19.95 -30.09
CA ILE A 108 -5.23 20.86 -30.83
C ILE A 108 -4.66 21.04 -32.24
N LYS A 109 -5.46 20.68 -33.25
CA LYS A 109 -5.05 20.81 -34.67
C LYS A 109 -5.21 22.25 -35.13
N ILE A 110 -4.12 22.87 -35.54
CA ILE A 110 -4.08 24.22 -36.10
C ILE A 110 -4.30 24.14 -37.61
N LYS A 111 -5.17 25.00 -38.12
CA LYS A 111 -5.44 25.13 -39.54
C LYS A 111 -5.35 26.59 -39.93
N LYS A 112 -5.01 26.81 -41.22
CA LYS A 112 -5.14 28.13 -41.80
C LYS A 112 -6.56 28.66 -41.60
N GLY A 113 -6.70 29.89 -41.22
CA GLY A 113 -7.99 30.50 -40.92
C GLY A 113 -7.99 31.99 -41.16
N LYS A 114 -9.10 32.64 -40.81
CA LYS A 114 -9.23 34.10 -40.83
C LYS A 114 -9.52 34.62 -39.42
N LEU A 115 -8.64 35.51 -38.94
CA LEU A 115 -8.88 36.25 -37.71
C LEU A 115 -9.38 37.64 -38.05
N ARG A 116 -10.59 37.94 -37.72
CA ARG A 116 -11.28 39.19 -38.10
C ARG A 116 -11.06 39.59 -39.55
N GLY A 117 -11.21 38.63 -40.48
CA GLY A 117 -11.11 38.89 -41.92
C GLY A 117 -9.70 38.74 -42.52
N VAL A 118 -8.64 38.78 -41.74
CA VAL A 118 -7.23 38.63 -42.20
C VAL A 118 -6.81 37.17 -42.11
N GLU A 119 -6.19 36.63 -43.20
CA GLU A 119 -5.74 35.23 -43.27
C GLU A 119 -4.51 35.01 -42.35
N SER A 120 -4.52 33.87 -41.63
CA SER A 120 -3.40 33.38 -40.85
C SER A 120 -3.07 31.94 -41.29
N PHE A 121 -1.83 31.66 -41.64
CA PHE A 121 -1.35 30.39 -42.19
C PHE A 121 -0.64 29.51 -41.16
N GLY A 122 -0.95 29.68 -39.92
CA GLY A 122 -0.40 28.98 -38.78
C GLY A 122 -0.61 29.78 -37.50
N MET A 123 0.13 29.40 -36.45
CA MET A 123 0.08 30.06 -35.15
C MET A 123 1.49 30.11 -34.53
N MET A 124 1.83 31.23 -33.92
CA MET A 124 2.99 31.30 -33.04
C MET A 124 2.59 30.79 -31.67
N CYS A 125 3.47 30.07 -30.97
CA CYS A 125 3.14 29.35 -29.77
C CYS A 125 3.80 29.93 -28.51
N SER A 126 3.07 29.91 -27.41
CA SER A 126 3.63 30.03 -26.06
C SER A 126 4.23 28.69 -25.62
N ILE A 127 4.93 28.68 -24.48
CA ILE A 127 5.49 27.43 -23.94
C ILE A 127 4.39 26.52 -23.38
N GLU A 128 3.29 27.06 -22.90
CA GLU A 128 2.11 26.34 -22.39
C GLU A 128 1.38 25.62 -23.53
N GLU A 129 1.23 26.26 -24.69
CA GLU A 129 0.64 25.64 -25.89
C GLU A 129 1.50 24.47 -26.40
N LEU A 130 2.81 24.49 -26.11
CA LEU A 130 3.74 23.39 -26.40
C LEU A 130 3.75 22.31 -25.31
N GLY A 131 2.87 22.40 -24.31
CA GLY A 131 2.67 21.39 -23.26
C GLY A 131 3.68 21.43 -22.14
N SER A 132 4.42 22.54 -21.99
CA SER A 132 5.34 22.76 -20.86
C SER A 132 4.93 23.98 -20.03
N THR A 133 5.76 24.43 -19.13
CA THR A 133 5.46 25.55 -18.22
C THR A 133 6.64 26.51 -18.11
N LYS A 134 6.36 27.74 -17.67
CA LYS A 134 7.42 28.74 -17.38
C LYS A 134 8.40 28.25 -16.31
N GLU A 135 7.94 27.44 -15.35
CA GLU A 135 8.81 26.90 -14.31
C GLU A 135 9.90 25.99 -14.90
N MET A 136 9.58 25.25 -15.96
CA MET A 136 10.54 24.39 -16.67
C MET A 136 11.37 25.14 -17.72
N TYR A 137 10.85 26.28 -18.19
CA TYR A 137 11.54 27.19 -19.14
C TYR A 137 11.59 28.61 -18.57
N PRO A 138 12.51 28.91 -17.63
CA PRO A 138 12.51 30.18 -16.89
C PRO A 138 12.65 31.42 -17.80
N GLU A 139 13.18 31.28 -18.99
CA GLU A 139 13.28 32.33 -20.01
C GLU A 139 11.94 32.61 -20.73
N ALA A 140 10.94 31.73 -20.61
CA ALA A 140 9.64 31.99 -21.23
C ALA A 140 8.97 33.22 -20.58
N PRO A 141 8.23 34.04 -21.35
CA PRO A 141 7.46 35.14 -20.79
C PRO A 141 6.30 34.59 -19.93
N GLU A 142 5.83 35.39 -18.98
CA GLU A 142 4.66 35.04 -18.16
C GLU A 142 3.39 34.91 -19.00
N TYR A 143 3.29 35.76 -20.03
CA TYR A 143 2.21 35.74 -21.02
C TYR A 143 2.79 36.08 -22.38
N GLY A 144 2.56 35.27 -23.38
CA GLY A 144 2.96 35.54 -24.76
C GLY A 144 3.70 34.40 -25.43
N ILE A 145 4.26 34.70 -26.58
CA ILE A 145 4.99 33.77 -27.42
C ILE A 145 6.38 33.52 -26.86
N TYR A 146 6.83 32.26 -26.89
CA TYR A 146 8.20 31.91 -26.57
C TYR A 146 9.17 32.52 -27.61
N ILE A 147 10.27 33.11 -27.13
CA ILE A 147 11.28 33.72 -28.01
C ILE A 147 12.59 32.92 -27.88
N PHE A 148 13.05 32.38 -29.00
CA PHE A 148 14.32 31.68 -29.08
C PHE A 148 15.51 32.67 -29.02
N PRO A 149 16.71 32.21 -28.55
CA PRO A 149 17.91 32.99 -28.61
C PRO A 149 18.34 33.28 -30.07
N GLU A 150 19.21 34.27 -30.26
CA GLU A 150 19.64 34.76 -31.59
C GLU A 150 20.33 33.69 -32.45
N ASP A 151 20.99 32.73 -31.84
CA ASP A 151 21.70 31.61 -32.51
C ASP A 151 20.79 30.49 -33.00
N ALA A 152 19.49 30.50 -32.65
CA ALA A 152 18.56 29.50 -33.15
C ALA A 152 18.43 29.55 -34.67
N VAL A 153 18.32 28.40 -35.33
CA VAL A 153 18.32 28.29 -36.80
C VAL A 153 16.89 28.28 -37.34
N VAL A 154 16.56 29.26 -38.16
CA VAL A 154 15.24 29.39 -38.79
C VAL A 154 14.97 28.21 -39.69
N GLY A 155 13.75 27.63 -39.59
CA GLY A 155 13.31 26.45 -40.35
C GLY A 155 13.60 25.11 -39.67
N GLU A 156 14.44 25.10 -38.62
CA GLU A 156 14.62 23.87 -37.83
C GLU A 156 13.43 23.54 -36.93
N SER A 157 13.38 22.31 -36.47
CA SER A 157 12.30 21.86 -35.56
C SER A 157 12.38 22.57 -34.21
N ALA A 158 11.33 23.35 -33.88
CA ALA A 158 11.18 23.97 -32.59
C ALA A 158 11.07 22.93 -31.44
N ILE A 159 10.45 21.78 -31.70
CA ILE A 159 10.33 20.66 -30.78
C ILE A 159 11.73 20.20 -30.34
N LYS A 160 12.62 19.96 -31.28
CA LYS A 160 14.02 19.55 -31.00
C LYS A 160 14.82 20.67 -30.32
N ALA A 161 14.66 21.91 -30.78
CA ALA A 161 15.38 23.05 -30.20
C ALA A 161 15.01 23.25 -28.73
N LEU A 162 13.78 22.97 -28.34
CA LEU A 162 13.29 22.99 -26.96
C LEU A 162 13.63 21.70 -26.19
N GLY A 163 13.99 20.59 -26.85
CA GLY A 163 14.23 19.30 -26.21
C GLY A 163 12.91 18.59 -25.81
N LEU A 164 11.82 18.93 -26.51
CA LEU A 164 10.51 18.29 -26.33
C LEU A 164 10.38 16.97 -27.10
N ASP A 165 11.41 16.58 -27.84
CA ASP A 165 11.50 15.27 -28.56
C ASP A 165 12.00 14.13 -27.64
N ASP A 166 12.00 14.34 -26.33
CA ASP A 166 12.44 13.33 -25.36
C ASP A 166 11.30 12.45 -24.85
N VAL A 167 11.68 11.36 -24.23
CA VAL A 167 10.78 10.41 -23.55
C VAL A 167 11.13 10.39 -22.08
N VAL A 168 10.16 10.71 -21.24
CA VAL A 168 10.25 10.55 -19.79
C VAL A 168 9.77 9.16 -19.42
N ILE A 169 10.53 8.46 -18.59
CA ILE A 169 10.27 7.08 -18.18
C ILE A 169 10.07 7.06 -16.67
N GLU A 170 8.96 6.50 -16.22
CA GLU A 170 8.63 6.34 -14.81
C GLU A 170 8.98 4.93 -14.33
N TYR A 171 9.80 4.86 -13.28
CA TYR A 171 10.26 3.60 -12.70
C TYR A 171 9.68 3.37 -11.31
N GLU A 172 9.34 2.12 -11.02
CA GLU A 172 9.10 1.66 -9.64
C GLU A 172 10.37 0.98 -9.11
N ILE A 173 11.23 1.77 -8.47
CA ILE A 173 12.48 1.27 -7.89
C ILE A 173 12.22 0.68 -6.51
N THR A 174 12.53 -0.61 -6.35
CA THR A 174 12.43 -1.31 -5.06
C THR A 174 13.49 -0.83 -4.08
N SER A 175 13.22 -0.93 -2.79
CA SER A 175 14.09 -0.37 -1.74
C SER A 175 15.45 -1.05 -1.60
N ASN A 176 15.65 -2.23 -2.20
CA ASN A 176 16.93 -2.93 -2.26
C ASN A 176 17.85 -2.40 -3.36
N ARG A 177 17.31 -1.75 -4.40
CA ARG A 177 18.08 -1.24 -5.55
C ARG A 177 18.39 0.26 -5.39
N VAL A 178 19.13 0.57 -4.31
CA VAL A 178 19.52 1.94 -3.98
C VAL A 178 20.39 2.58 -5.07
N ASP A 179 21.18 1.80 -5.78
CA ASP A 179 21.97 2.22 -6.92
C ASP A 179 21.14 2.80 -8.08
N CYS A 180 19.89 2.36 -8.23
CA CYS A 180 18.98 2.83 -9.28
C CYS A 180 18.20 4.13 -8.92
N TYR A 181 18.47 4.75 -7.77
CA TYR A 181 17.90 6.07 -7.44
C TYR A 181 18.62 7.24 -8.11
N GLY A 182 19.54 6.95 -9.04
CA GLY A 182 20.21 7.92 -9.90
C GLY A 182 20.30 7.43 -11.34
N VAL A 183 20.43 8.39 -12.27
CA VAL A 183 20.47 8.12 -13.71
C VAL A 183 21.63 7.19 -14.09
N LEU A 184 22.78 7.28 -13.40
CA LEU A 184 23.91 6.38 -13.63
C LEU A 184 23.60 4.92 -13.33
N GLY A 185 22.87 4.65 -12.25
CA GLY A 185 22.43 3.28 -11.93
C GLY A 185 21.46 2.74 -12.97
N ILE A 186 20.47 3.54 -13.37
CA ILE A 186 19.53 3.17 -14.45
C ILE A 186 20.26 2.98 -15.77
N ALA A 187 21.23 3.83 -16.10
CA ALA A 187 22.01 3.70 -17.33
C ALA A 187 22.88 2.42 -17.33
N ARG A 188 23.44 2.03 -16.17
CA ARG A 188 24.16 0.78 -16.00
C ARG A 188 23.23 -0.42 -16.25
N GLU A 189 22.04 -0.41 -15.67
CA GLU A 189 21.02 -1.43 -15.89
C GLU A 189 20.56 -1.49 -17.36
N ALA A 190 20.35 -0.34 -18.00
CA ALA A 190 20.02 -0.27 -19.41
C ALA A 190 21.15 -0.83 -20.30
N ALA A 191 22.39 -0.48 -20.01
CA ALA A 191 23.55 -1.00 -20.73
C ALA A 191 23.64 -2.53 -20.61
N ALA A 192 23.43 -3.07 -19.40
CA ALA A 192 23.42 -4.51 -19.13
C ALA A 192 22.27 -5.22 -19.85
N THR A 193 21.06 -4.63 -19.82
CA THR A 193 19.84 -5.19 -20.43
C THR A 193 19.95 -5.25 -21.95
N PHE A 194 20.49 -4.20 -22.58
CA PHE A 194 20.58 -4.09 -24.04
C PHE A 194 21.93 -4.54 -24.61
N ASP A 195 22.81 -5.07 -23.76
CA ASP A 195 24.14 -5.52 -24.17
C ASP A 195 24.98 -4.38 -24.83
N LYS A 196 24.91 -3.21 -24.25
CA LYS A 196 25.57 -1.99 -24.68
C LYS A 196 26.69 -1.59 -23.71
N LYS A 197 27.55 -0.72 -24.16
CA LYS A 197 28.62 -0.19 -23.32
C LYS A 197 28.08 0.90 -22.39
N PHE A 198 28.35 0.75 -21.11
CA PHE A 198 28.13 1.83 -20.12
C PHE A 198 29.35 2.74 -20.10
N VAL A 199 29.12 4.04 -20.22
CA VAL A 199 30.17 5.06 -20.29
C VAL A 199 29.87 6.13 -19.22
N PRO A 200 30.23 5.88 -17.95
CA PRO A 200 30.01 6.87 -16.87
C PRO A 200 30.88 8.12 -17.08
N PRO A 201 30.54 9.25 -16.45
CA PRO A 201 31.35 10.45 -16.52
C PRO A 201 32.73 10.20 -15.89
N VAL A 202 33.78 10.72 -16.55
CA VAL A 202 35.13 10.65 -16.02
C VAL A 202 35.34 11.86 -15.11
N ILE A 203 35.46 11.61 -13.80
CA ILE A 203 35.74 12.66 -12.83
C ILE A 203 37.24 13.07 -12.96
N LYS A 204 37.46 14.36 -13.22
CA LYS A 204 38.80 14.95 -13.26
C LYS A 204 39.11 15.55 -11.88
N GLU A 205 40.38 15.51 -11.53
CA GLU A 205 40.83 16.23 -10.36
C GLU A 205 40.66 17.74 -10.59
N THR A 206 40.06 18.44 -9.66
CA THR A 206 39.72 19.86 -9.71
C THR A 206 40.30 20.60 -8.52
N GLY A 207 40.50 21.89 -8.68
CA GLY A 207 40.94 22.77 -7.62
C GLY A 207 42.34 23.36 -7.82
N ASN A 208 42.58 24.49 -7.17
CA ASN A 208 43.82 25.22 -7.16
C ASN A 208 44.80 24.68 -6.06
N ASP A 209 45.90 25.39 -5.81
CA ASP A 209 46.94 25.01 -4.83
C ASP A 209 46.52 25.27 -3.36
N GLU A 210 45.39 25.91 -3.12
CA GLU A 210 44.84 26.14 -1.77
C GLU A 210 44.20 24.87 -1.19
N LYS A 211 43.96 24.84 0.11
CA LYS A 211 43.36 23.67 0.77
C LYS A 211 41.98 23.99 1.35
N ALA A 212 40.98 23.17 1.02
CA ALA A 212 39.65 23.32 1.59
C ALA A 212 39.63 23.29 3.13
N SER A 213 40.57 22.56 3.76
CA SER A 213 40.76 22.55 5.22
C SER A 213 41.15 23.87 5.85
N ASP A 214 41.69 24.82 5.07
CA ASP A 214 42.05 26.17 5.53
C ASP A 214 40.80 27.09 5.58
N TYR A 215 39.72 26.69 4.90
CA TYR A 215 38.47 27.45 4.79
C TYR A 215 37.37 26.96 5.77
N VAL A 216 37.29 25.66 6.04
CA VAL A 216 36.28 25.08 6.87
C VAL A 216 36.82 23.89 7.65
N LYS A 217 36.43 23.80 8.92
CA LYS A 217 36.61 22.61 9.77
C LYS A 217 35.30 21.83 9.87
N VAL A 218 35.38 20.52 9.79
CA VAL A 218 34.19 19.63 9.96
C VAL A 218 34.40 18.70 11.15
N THR A 219 33.39 18.59 11.99
CA THR A 219 33.36 17.68 13.15
C THR A 219 32.07 16.88 13.09
N VAL A 220 32.16 15.55 13.17
CA VAL A 220 31.01 14.64 13.26
C VAL A 220 30.96 14.09 14.69
N GLU A 221 29.97 14.52 15.47
CA GLU A 221 29.82 14.07 16.88
C GLU A 221 29.15 12.69 16.98
N ASP A 222 28.32 12.33 16.00
CA ASP A 222 27.62 11.04 15.95
C ASP A 222 27.99 10.26 14.69
N PRO A 223 29.08 9.47 14.73
CA PRO A 223 29.53 8.68 13.58
C PRO A 223 28.55 7.61 13.10
N GLU A 224 27.72 7.07 13.98
CA GLU A 224 26.71 6.05 13.64
C GLU A 224 25.56 6.63 12.79
N LEU A 225 25.24 7.91 13.03
CA LEU A 225 24.22 8.62 12.26
C LEU A 225 24.76 9.34 11.04
N CYS A 226 26.06 9.62 10.99
CA CYS A 226 26.75 10.21 9.83
C CYS A 226 28.00 9.40 9.51
N PRO A 227 27.87 8.29 8.73
CA PRO A 227 28.99 7.45 8.32
C PRO A 227 30.06 8.20 7.54
N ARG A 228 29.68 9.17 6.71
CA ARG A 228 30.62 9.99 5.97
C ARG A 228 30.08 11.39 5.73
N TYR A 229 30.97 12.37 5.86
CA TYR A 229 30.69 13.76 5.53
C TYR A 229 31.82 14.33 4.69
N THR A 230 31.52 14.78 3.48
CA THR A 230 32.50 15.40 2.57
C THR A 230 32.12 16.84 2.34
N ALA A 231 33.14 17.71 2.26
CA ALA A 231 32.95 19.12 1.98
C ALA A 231 34.04 19.66 1.06
N ARG A 232 33.63 20.48 0.09
CA ARG A 232 34.53 21.20 -0.84
C ARG A 232 34.14 22.67 -0.93
N VAL A 233 35.12 23.50 -1.22
CA VAL A 233 34.95 24.95 -1.25
C VAL A 233 35.11 25.47 -2.70
N VAL A 234 34.20 26.36 -3.09
CA VAL A 234 34.27 27.07 -4.36
C VAL A 234 34.22 28.57 -4.08
N LYS A 235 35.19 29.32 -4.55
CA LYS A 235 35.26 30.78 -4.39
C LYS A 235 34.99 31.49 -5.71
N ASN A 236 34.86 32.81 -5.64
CA ASN A 236 34.61 33.66 -6.83
C ASN A 236 33.40 33.16 -7.63
N VAL A 237 32.35 32.74 -6.93
CA VAL A 237 31.13 32.15 -7.51
C VAL A 237 30.43 33.20 -8.38
N LYS A 238 29.97 32.77 -9.55
CA LYS A 238 29.19 33.55 -10.50
C LYS A 238 27.83 32.90 -10.69
N ILE A 239 26.82 33.50 -10.08
CA ILE A 239 25.43 33.02 -10.24
C ILE A 239 24.94 33.46 -11.62
N GLY A 240 24.30 32.50 -12.31
CA GLY A 240 23.70 32.70 -13.62
C GLY A 240 22.83 31.54 -14.02
N PRO A 241 22.18 31.57 -15.18
CA PRO A 241 21.42 30.44 -15.67
C PRO A 241 22.33 29.24 -15.96
N SER A 242 21.89 28.04 -15.66
CA SER A 242 22.57 26.82 -16.08
C SER A 242 22.44 26.60 -17.58
N PRO A 243 23.35 25.82 -18.22
CA PRO A 243 23.29 25.57 -19.66
C PRO A 243 22.05 24.77 -20.04
N LYS A 244 21.58 24.97 -21.28
CA LYS A 244 20.32 24.35 -21.77
C LYS A 244 20.29 22.82 -21.63
N TRP A 245 21.42 22.14 -21.84
CA TRP A 245 21.47 20.69 -21.69
C TRP A 245 21.17 20.25 -20.25
N MET A 246 21.67 20.99 -19.23
CA MET A 246 21.43 20.72 -17.82
C MET A 246 19.95 21.02 -17.45
N GLN A 247 19.44 22.17 -17.93
CA GLN A 247 18.03 22.52 -17.74
C GLN A 247 17.09 21.45 -18.29
N ARG A 248 17.38 20.91 -19.48
CA ARG A 248 16.60 19.83 -20.11
C ARG A 248 16.64 18.55 -19.27
N CYS A 249 17.80 18.15 -18.78
CA CYS A 249 17.95 16.99 -17.91
C CYS A 249 17.11 17.13 -16.63
N LEU A 250 17.18 18.29 -15.98
CA LEU A 250 16.39 18.57 -14.78
C LEU A 250 14.88 18.60 -15.07
N ALA A 251 14.46 19.31 -16.12
CA ALA A 251 13.07 19.42 -16.52
C ALA A 251 12.46 18.04 -16.85
N SER A 252 13.21 17.14 -17.51
CA SER A 252 12.75 15.77 -17.80
C SER A 252 12.57 14.90 -16.55
N ASN A 253 13.16 15.29 -15.41
CA ASN A 253 12.95 14.68 -14.09
C ASN A 253 11.96 15.48 -13.22
N GLY A 254 11.26 16.46 -13.79
CA GLY A 254 10.30 17.29 -13.06
C GLY A 254 10.93 18.31 -12.11
N ILE A 255 12.24 18.56 -12.21
CA ILE A 255 12.97 19.52 -11.38
C ILE A 255 13.04 20.85 -12.10
N ARG A 256 12.55 21.91 -11.44
CA ARG A 256 12.59 23.28 -11.96
C ARG A 256 14.04 23.83 -11.95
N PRO A 257 14.59 24.26 -13.09
CA PRO A 257 15.85 25.00 -13.12
C PRO A 257 15.74 26.32 -12.35
N ILE A 258 16.78 26.66 -11.58
CA ILE A 258 16.83 27.89 -10.76
C ILE A 258 18.02 28.75 -11.17
N ASN A 259 19.21 28.26 -10.88
CA ASN A 259 20.48 28.87 -11.27
C ASN A 259 21.57 27.81 -11.34
N ASN A 260 22.69 28.14 -11.97
CA ASN A 260 23.79 27.19 -12.21
C ASN A 260 24.27 26.46 -10.94
N LEU A 261 24.31 27.12 -9.80
CA LEU A 261 24.77 26.51 -8.54
C LEU A 261 23.77 25.47 -7.98
N VAL A 262 22.51 25.87 -7.85
CA VAL A 262 21.46 25.00 -7.36
C VAL A 262 21.20 23.86 -8.36
N ASP A 263 21.23 24.17 -9.64
CA ASP A 263 21.01 23.19 -10.70
C ASP A 263 22.13 22.15 -10.75
N ILE A 264 23.38 22.52 -10.46
CA ILE A 264 24.49 21.56 -10.34
C ILE A 264 24.24 20.59 -9.19
N THR A 265 23.80 21.06 -8.01
CA THR A 265 23.52 20.16 -6.88
C THR A 265 22.36 19.21 -7.18
N ASN A 266 21.30 19.73 -7.82
CA ASN A 266 20.16 18.91 -8.24
C ASN A 266 20.54 17.94 -9.36
N TYR A 267 21.34 18.39 -10.34
CA TYR A 267 21.81 17.53 -11.42
C TYR A 267 22.65 16.37 -10.89
N VAL A 268 23.58 16.63 -9.98
CA VAL A 268 24.41 15.57 -9.38
C VAL A 268 23.57 14.65 -8.49
N MET A 269 22.58 15.18 -7.77
CA MET A 269 21.65 14.37 -7.00
C MET A 269 20.90 13.37 -7.89
N GLU A 270 20.43 13.79 -9.05
CA GLU A 270 19.75 12.90 -9.99
C GLU A 270 20.72 12.02 -10.79
N GLU A 271 21.91 12.53 -11.13
CA GLU A 271 22.93 11.76 -11.84
C GLU A 271 23.45 10.58 -10.99
N TYR A 272 23.86 10.86 -9.74
CA TYR A 272 24.50 9.90 -8.82
C TYR A 272 23.55 9.25 -7.80
N GLY A 273 22.32 9.74 -7.67
CA GLY A 273 21.44 9.33 -6.57
C GLY A 273 21.88 9.86 -5.20
N GLN A 274 22.82 10.83 -5.17
CA GLN A 274 23.44 11.38 -3.97
C GLN A 274 22.98 12.82 -3.74
N PRO A 275 22.10 13.07 -2.75
CA PRO A 275 21.72 14.44 -2.42
C PRO A 275 22.92 15.26 -1.95
N MET A 276 22.93 16.52 -2.37
CA MET A 276 23.96 17.48 -2.04
C MET A 276 23.32 18.74 -1.47
N HIS A 277 24.10 19.48 -0.68
CA HIS A 277 23.72 20.80 -0.24
C HIS A 277 24.84 21.83 -0.52
N ALA A 278 24.45 23.08 -0.67
CA ALA A 278 25.34 24.21 -0.84
C ALA A 278 25.04 25.28 0.22
N TYR A 279 26.05 25.65 0.99
CA TYR A 279 25.98 26.72 1.97
C TYR A 279 26.73 27.96 1.48
N ASP A 280 26.21 29.14 1.75
CA ASP A 280 27.02 30.36 1.69
C ASP A 280 28.02 30.34 2.87
N LEU A 281 29.30 30.12 2.57
CA LEU A 281 30.36 29.97 3.57
C LEU A 281 30.50 31.21 4.45
N ASP A 282 30.19 32.39 3.94
CA ASP A 282 30.27 33.64 4.70
C ASP A 282 29.16 33.74 5.78
N THR A 283 28.11 32.94 5.68
CA THR A 283 27.03 32.83 6.71
C THR A 283 27.33 31.79 7.78
N ILE A 284 28.34 30.92 7.56
CA ILE A 284 28.75 29.85 8.47
C ILE A 284 29.66 30.42 9.56
N GLU A 285 29.13 30.57 10.78
CA GLU A 285 29.84 31.16 11.89
C GLU A 285 30.98 30.26 12.38
N GLY A 286 32.13 30.83 12.60
CA GLY A 286 33.35 30.12 13.02
C GLY A 286 34.00 29.30 11.90
N ARG A 287 33.48 29.30 10.68
CA ARG A 287 33.95 28.46 9.55
C ARG A 287 34.09 27.00 9.96
N GLU A 288 33.11 26.52 10.72
CA GLU A 288 33.05 25.16 11.23
C GLU A 288 31.69 24.56 10.96
N ILE A 289 31.68 23.30 10.54
CA ILE A 289 30.47 22.46 10.47
C ILE A 289 30.54 21.42 11.57
N VAL A 290 29.47 21.31 12.35
CA VAL A 290 29.31 20.32 13.42
C VAL A 290 28.05 19.50 13.15
N VAL A 291 28.22 18.21 12.86
CA VAL A 291 27.13 17.27 12.70
C VAL A 291 26.81 16.64 14.04
N ARG A 292 25.68 17.01 14.64
CA ARG A 292 25.27 16.59 15.99
C ARG A 292 23.78 16.29 16.07
N ARG A 293 23.37 15.60 17.12
CA ARG A 293 21.93 15.50 17.43
C ARG A 293 21.37 16.86 17.85
N ALA A 294 20.09 17.08 17.53
CA ALA A 294 19.36 18.23 18.04
C ALA A 294 19.22 18.16 19.57
N LYS A 295 19.01 19.31 20.19
CA LYS A 295 18.56 19.38 21.59
C LYS A 295 17.04 19.25 21.63
N ALA A 296 16.50 18.57 22.62
CA ALA A 296 15.05 18.44 22.80
C ALA A 296 14.39 19.83 22.85
N GLY A 297 13.40 20.06 21.96
CA GLY A 297 12.73 21.34 21.81
C GLY A 297 13.52 22.41 21.02
N GLU A 298 14.63 22.04 20.36
CA GLU A 298 15.39 22.95 19.50
C GLU A 298 14.52 23.37 18.30
N LYS A 299 14.34 24.69 18.12
CA LYS A 299 13.56 25.26 17.03
C LYS A 299 14.46 25.64 15.87
N PHE A 300 14.01 25.36 14.67
CA PHE A 300 14.73 25.60 13.44
C PHE A 300 13.81 26.02 12.31
N VAL A 301 14.21 27.03 11.53
CA VAL A 301 13.47 27.49 10.34
C VAL A 301 14.09 26.90 9.10
N THR A 302 13.34 26.09 8.37
CA THR A 302 13.75 25.43 7.15
C THR A 302 13.61 26.35 5.92
N LEU A 303 14.21 25.97 4.78
CA LEU A 303 14.19 26.73 3.52
C LEU A 303 12.78 27.07 3.01
N ASP A 304 11.75 26.33 3.44
CA ASP A 304 10.33 26.61 3.13
C ASP A 304 9.69 27.67 4.06
N GLY A 305 10.50 28.31 4.92
CA GLY A 305 10.05 29.34 5.86
C GLY A 305 9.25 28.82 7.06
N GLN A 306 9.19 27.52 7.28
CA GLN A 306 8.44 26.90 8.39
C GLN A 306 9.34 26.71 9.62
N GLU A 307 8.87 27.20 10.79
CA GLU A 307 9.51 26.87 12.08
C GLU A 307 9.11 25.45 12.52
N ARG A 308 10.10 24.64 12.85
CA ARG A 308 9.91 23.23 13.25
C ARG A 308 10.62 22.98 14.59
N GLU A 309 10.02 22.18 15.45
CA GLU A 309 10.58 21.77 16.72
C GLU A 309 11.20 20.37 16.58
N MET A 310 12.45 20.23 17.05
CA MET A 310 13.24 19.02 16.95
C MET A 310 13.25 18.26 18.28
N ASP A 311 13.29 16.95 18.21
CA ASP A 311 13.65 16.09 19.36
C ASP A 311 15.13 15.70 19.29
N ASP A 312 15.63 15.06 20.33
CA ASP A 312 17.04 14.64 20.47
C ASP A 312 17.44 13.45 19.59
N GLN A 313 16.52 12.95 18.75
CA GLN A 313 16.79 11.89 17.78
C GLN A 313 17.08 12.44 16.37
N VAL A 314 16.76 13.71 16.14
CA VAL A 314 16.98 14.36 14.84
C VAL A 314 18.45 14.77 14.70
N LEU A 315 19.08 14.41 13.59
CA LEU A 315 20.44 14.83 13.28
C LEU A 315 20.42 16.21 12.60
N MET A 316 21.29 17.11 13.08
CA MET A 316 21.39 18.49 12.60
C MET A 316 22.77 18.76 12.04
N ILE A 317 22.81 19.60 11.02
CA ILE A 317 24.02 20.26 10.57
C ILE A 317 24.06 21.63 11.23
N CYS A 318 25.13 21.90 11.97
CA CYS A 318 25.31 23.14 12.71
C CYS A 318 26.60 23.85 12.27
N ASP A 319 26.66 25.16 12.44
CA ASP A 319 27.92 25.90 12.42
C ASP A 319 28.48 26.01 13.85
N GLY A 320 29.49 26.85 14.06
CA GLY A 320 30.11 27.05 15.38
C GLY A 320 29.16 27.57 16.45
N LYS A 321 27.92 27.98 16.14
CA LYS A 321 26.97 28.58 17.09
C LYS A 321 25.54 28.13 16.95
N LYS A 322 25.04 27.89 15.74
CA LYS A 322 23.62 27.63 15.43
C LYS A 322 23.43 26.47 14.48
N ALA A 323 22.21 25.95 14.38
CA ALA A 323 21.83 25.00 13.36
C ALA A 323 21.69 25.70 12.00
N VAL A 324 22.16 25.03 10.92
CA VAL A 324 22.10 25.51 9.53
C VAL A 324 21.39 24.54 8.61
N GLY A 325 21.05 23.33 9.07
CA GLY A 325 20.28 22.34 8.32
C GLY A 325 19.83 21.18 9.16
N ILE A 326 18.76 20.51 8.70
CA ILE A 326 18.35 19.19 9.19
C ILE A 326 19.01 18.16 8.29
N ALA A 327 19.91 17.35 8.84
CA ALA A 327 20.72 16.42 8.07
C ALA A 327 19.86 15.51 7.16
N GLY A 328 20.18 15.52 5.86
CA GLY A 328 19.52 14.70 4.86
C GLY A 328 18.04 15.00 4.60
N ILE A 329 17.48 16.07 5.17
CA ILE A 329 16.08 16.44 4.98
C ILE A 329 15.95 17.80 4.32
N MET A 330 16.38 18.89 4.97
CA MET A 330 16.26 20.24 4.41
C MET A 330 17.25 21.22 5.05
N GLY A 331 17.85 22.09 4.23
CA GLY A 331 18.70 23.18 4.70
C GLY A 331 17.91 24.26 5.45
N GLY A 332 18.63 25.18 6.08
CA GLY A 332 18.08 26.30 6.82
C GLY A 332 17.97 27.57 5.97
N GLU A 333 16.93 28.37 6.25
CA GLU A 333 16.78 29.69 5.65
C GLU A 333 18.00 30.59 5.94
N ASN A 334 18.64 30.41 7.08
CA ASN A 334 19.76 31.22 7.58
C ASN A 334 21.12 30.96 6.90
N SER A 335 21.19 30.00 5.99
CA SER A 335 22.42 29.62 5.26
C SER A 335 22.18 29.39 3.78
N MET A 336 21.02 29.83 3.29
CA MET A 336 20.61 29.63 1.88
C MET A 336 21.50 30.44 0.91
N ILE A 337 21.64 29.91 -0.28
CA ILE A 337 22.32 30.59 -1.37
C ILE A 337 21.50 31.79 -1.87
N THR A 338 22.14 32.95 -1.98
CA THR A 338 21.57 34.17 -2.54
C THR A 338 22.38 34.62 -3.77
N ASP A 339 21.86 35.57 -4.53
CA ASP A 339 22.57 36.11 -5.70
C ASP A 339 23.91 36.81 -5.35
N ASN A 340 24.14 37.12 -4.07
CA ASN A 340 25.36 37.78 -3.58
C ASN A 340 26.38 36.79 -2.99
N VAL A 341 26.21 35.49 -3.17
CA VAL A 341 27.18 34.51 -2.67
C VAL A 341 28.52 34.62 -3.39
N HIS A 342 29.60 34.65 -2.60
CA HIS A 342 30.97 34.71 -3.12
C HIS A 342 31.77 33.42 -2.93
N THR A 343 31.53 32.76 -1.81
CA THR A 343 32.21 31.49 -1.47
C THR A 343 31.17 30.47 -1.04
N VAL A 344 31.18 29.32 -1.67
CA VAL A 344 30.23 28.22 -1.39
C VAL A 344 30.96 27.07 -0.76
N LEU A 345 30.32 26.47 0.24
CA LEU A 345 30.65 25.16 0.78
C LEU A 345 29.70 24.14 0.21
N PHE A 346 30.18 23.23 -0.62
CA PHE A 346 29.43 22.05 -1.02
C PHE A 346 29.50 20.97 0.08
N GLU A 347 28.38 20.33 0.31
CA GLU A 347 28.23 19.15 1.16
C GLU A 347 27.73 17.96 0.32
N ALA A 348 28.38 16.81 0.48
CA ALA A 348 27.82 15.52 0.12
C ALA A 348 28.13 14.55 1.27
N ALA A 349 27.10 14.04 1.88
CA ALA A 349 27.22 13.22 3.08
C ALA A 349 26.44 11.90 2.95
N CYS A 350 26.77 10.94 3.79
CA CYS A 350 25.96 9.75 4.00
C CYS A 350 25.39 9.79 5.43
N PHE A 351 24.09 9.61 5.55
CA PHE A 351 23.37 9.58 6.82
C PHE A 351 22.69 8.25 7.03
N ASN A 352 22.45 7.86 8.28
CA ASN A 352 21.72 6.66 8.63
C ASN A 352 20.27 6.73 8.14
N GLY A 353 19.93 5.90 7.16
CA GLY A 353 18.63 5.93 6.47
C GLY A 353 17.44 5.73 7.41
N THR A 354 17.57 4.88 8.43
CA THR A 354 16.51 4.69 9.44
C THR A 354 16.28 5.96 10.24
N ASN A 355 17.35 6.63 10.66
CA ASN A 355 17.24 7.91 11.38
C ASN A 355 16.57 8.97 10.52
N ILE A 356 16.99 9.13 9.24
CA ILE A 356 16.38 10.11 8.32
C ILE A 356 14.88 9.83 8.14
N ARG A 357 14.51 8.57 7.90
CA ARG A 357 13.11 8.18 7.74
C ARG A 357 12.26 8.51 8.97
N LEU A 358 12.74 8.18 10.15
CA LEU A 358 12.03 8.44 11.41
C LEU A 358 11.96 9.93 11.71
N SER A 359 13.05 10.67 11.50
CA SER A 359 13.10 12.12 11.68
C SER A 359 12.16 12.85 10.74
N SER A 360 12.19 12.53 9.45
CA SER A 360 11.27 13.05 8.42
C SER A 360 9.79 12.85 8.82
N LYS A 361 9.46 11.65 9.33
CA LYS A 361 8.10 11.34 9.79
C LYS A 361 7.71 12.16 11.04
N ARG A 362 8.62 12.30 12.00
CA ARG A 362 8.37 13.05 13.26
C ARG A 362 8.10 14.52 13.00
N ILE A 363 8.92 15.15 12.16
CA ILE A 363 8.77 16.57 11.84
C ILE A 363 7.73 16.84 10.74
N GLY A 364 7.15 15.79 10.15
CA GLY A 364 6.15 15.88 9.09
C GLY A 364 6.67 16.48 7.78
N LEU A 365 7.97 16.31 7.48
CA LEU A 365 8.63 16.87 6.30
C LEU A 365 9.30 15.78 5.49
N ARG A 366 8.79 15.52 4.28
CA ARG A 366 9.39 14.63 3.31
C ARG A 366 9.90 15.44 2.11
N THR A 367 11.12 15.19 1.69
CA THR A 367 11.78 15.83 0.54
C THR A 367 12.38 14.75 -0.35
N ASP A 368 12.79 15.11 -1.59
CA ASP A 368 13.49 14.20 -2.50
C ASP A 368 14.79 13.70 -1.87
N ALA A 369 15.53 14.58 -1.20
CA ALA A 369 16.74 14.21 -0.46
C ALA A 369 16.44 13.17 0.63
N SER A 370 15.43 13.41 1.49
CA SER A 370 15.07 12.45 2.54
C SER A 370 14.57 11.11 1.96
N GLY A 371 13.88 11.16 0.81
CA GLY A 371 13.44 9.99 0.07
C GLY A 371 14.59 9.11 -0.43
N LYS A 372 15.71 9.71 -0.84
CA LYS A 372 16.93 9.00 -1.25
C LYS A 372 17.73 8.51 -0.02
N PHE A 373 17.99 9.36 0.99
CA PHE A 373 18.74 8.99 2.19
C PHE A 373 18.08 7.88 3.00
N GLU A 374 16.75 7.85 3.11
CA GLU A 374 16.02 6.83 3.88
C GLU A 374 16.27 5.40 3.36
N LYS A 375 16.75 5.25 2.13
CA LYS A 375 17.05 3.97 1.49
C LYS A 375 18.44 3.43 1.84
N GLY A 376 19.30 4.24 2.46
CA GLY A 376 20.64 3.85 2.86
C GLY A 376 21.64 3.98 1.70
N LEU A 377 22.08 5.19 1.42
CA LEU A 377 23.05 5.48 0.36
C LEU A 377 24.44 4.87 0.67
N ASP A 378 25.22 4.63 -0.37
CA ASP A 378 26.60 4.17 -0.24
C ASP A 378 27.53 5.32 0.23
N PRO A 379 28.20 5.20 1.40
CA PRO A 379 29.13 6.21 1.86
C PRO A 379 30.24 6.52 0.84
N ASN A 380 30.64 5.53 0.02
CA ASN A 380 31.69 5.71 -0.98
C ASN A 380 31.27 6.62 -2.13
N ASN A 381 29.98 6.76 -2.39
CA ASN A 381 29.44 7.58 -3.48
C ASN A 381 29.55 9.09 -3.18
N ALA A 382 29.55 9.51 -1.91
CA ALA A 382 29.57 10.92 -1.52
C ALA A 382 30.74 11.69 -2.11
N LYS A 383 31.96 11.08 -2.12
CA LYS A 383 33.16 11.73 -2.68
C LYS A 383 33.08 11.89 -4.20
N ALA A 384 32.61 10.88 -4.91
CA ALA A 384 32.47 10.95 -6.36
C ALA A 384 31.47 12.03 -6.78
N ALA A 385 30.35 12.13 -6.07
CA ALA A 385 29.32 13.13 -6.32
C ALA A 385 29.81 14.57 -6.08
N ILE A 386 30.51 14.83 -4.97
CA ILE A 386 31.01 16.19 -4.69
C ILE A 386 32.12 16.60 -5.65
N ASP A 387 32.97 15.66 -6.08
CA ASP A 387 34.02 15.93 -7.08
C ASP A 387 33.39 16.21 -8.46
N ARG A 388 32.29 15.53 -8.82
CA ARG A 388 31.50 15.81 -10.02
C ARG A 388 30.90 17.20 -9.99
N ALA A 389 30.31 17.62 -8.87
CA ALA A 389 29.79 18.98 -8.73
C ALA A 389 30.87 20.04 -8.90
N CYS A 390 32.06 19.85 -8.31
CA CYS A 390 33.20 20.73 -8.48
C CYS A 390 33.70 20.77 -9.94
N GLN A 391 33.75 19.63 -10.61
CA GLN A 391 34.10 19.57 -12.03
C GLN A 391 33.09 20.38 -12.88
N LEU A 392 31.80 20.28 -12.60
CA LEU A 392 30.78 21.06 -13.30
C LEU A 392 30.92 22.57 -13.03
N MET A 393 31.28 22.97 -11.80
CA MET A 393 31.57 24.39 -11.49
C MET A 393 32.71 24.97 -12.36
N GLU A 394 33.77 24.21 -12.54
CA GLU A 394 34.91 24.63 -13.40
C GLU A 394 34.52 24.59 -14.88
N GLU A 395 33.89 23.53 -15.36
CA GLU A 395 33.49 23.39 -16.77
C GLU A 395 32.51 24.49 -17.21
N LEU A 396 31.63 24.93 -16.32
CA LEU A 396 30.71 26.04 -16.59
C LEU A 396 31.27 27.44 -16.30
N GLY A 397 32.50 27.53 -15.78
CA GLY A 397 33.07 28.80 -15.35
C GLY A 397 32.29 29.51 -14.25
N ALA A 398 31.54 28.73 -13.45
CA ALA A 398 30.63 29.22 -12.39
C ALA A 398 31.35 29.55 -11.08
N GLY A 399 32.65 29.25 -10.96
CA GLY A 399 33.47 29.56 -9.80
C GLY A 399 34.85 28.94 -9.88
N GLU A 400 35.69 29.20 -8.89
CA GLU A 400 37.04 28.68 -8.76
C GLU A 400 37.09 27.66 -7.63
N VAL A 401 37.32 26.40 -7.95
CA VAL A 401 37.36 25.33 -6.96
C VAL A 401 38.62 25.40 -6.13
N VAL A 402 38.51 25.32 -4.82
CA VAL A 402 39.65 25.22 -3.88
C VAL A 402 40.10 23.77 -3.82
N GLY A 403 41.42 23.55 -3.84
CA GLY A 403 42.01 22.21 -3.84
C GLY A 403 41.71 21.40 -2.58
N GLY A 404 41.74 20.09 -2.73
CA GLY A 404 41.49 19.16 -1.67
C GLY A 404 40.01 19.01 -1.33
N CYS A 405 39.74 18.07 -0.44
CA CYS A 405 38.40 17.78 0.10
C CYS A 405 38.52 17.56 1.62
N VAL A 406 37.67 18.17 2.39
CA VAL A 406 37.51 17.78 3.79
C VAL A 406 36.62 16.52 3.81
N ASP A 407 37.18 15.40 4.20
CA ASP A 407 36.52 14.08 4.14
C ASP A 407 36.60 13.42 5.50
N ILE A 408 35.51 13.42 6.22
CA ILE A 408 35.35 12.72 7.49
C ILE A 408 34.68 11.38 7.20
N CYS A 409 35.50 10.33 7.12
CA CYS A 409 35.03 8.98 6.81
C CYS A 409 35.06 8.13 8.08
N ASN A 410 33.91 7.91 8.68
CA ASN A 410 33.72 7.10 9.88
C ASN A 410 33.42 5.63 9.53
N GLU A 411 32.93 5.36 8.32
CA GLU A 411 32.64 4.02 7.82
C GLU A 411 33.20 3.89 6.39
N VAL A 412 34.10 2.96 6.19
CA VAL A 412 34.51 2.52 4.85
C VAL A 412 33.70 1.28 4.53
N ARG A 413 32.81 1.36 3.55
CA ARG A 413 32.07 0.20 3.10
C ARG A 413 32.94 -0.63 2.16
N GLU A 414 33.14 -1.89 2.54
CA GLU A 414 33.87 -2.85 1.72
C GLU A 414 32.91 -3.58 0.74
N PRO A 415 33.41 -3.99 -0.43
CA PRO A 415 32.65 -4.83 -1.35
C PRO A 415 32.14 -6.11 -0.69
N SER A 416 30.88 -6.44 -0.92
CA SER A 416 30.31 -7.71 -0.43
C SER A 416 30.93 -8.89 -1.16
N ARG A 417 31.12 -10.00 -0.45
CA ARG A 417 31.73 -11.23 -0.98
C ARG A 417 30.78 -12.39 -0.75
N VAL A 418 30.44 -13.11 -1.81
CA VAL A 418 29.49 -14.23 -1.77
C VAL A 418 30.14 -15.47 -2.43
N PRO A 419 30.19 -16.64 -1.76
CA PRO A 419 30.69 -17.88 -2.36
C PRO A 419 29.95 -18.17 -3.68
N PHE A 420 30.73 -18.46 -4.73
CA PHE A 420 30.17 -18.77 -6.04
C PHE A 420 29.93 -20.27 -6.18
N GLU A 421 28.65 -20.66 -6.25
CA GLU A 421 28.20 -22.06 -6.24
C GLU A 421 27.34 -22.37 -7.48
N PRO A 422 27.91 -22.50 -8.70
CA PRO A 422 27.16 -22.66 -9.96
C PRO A 422 26.14 -23.79 -9.95
N GLU A 423 26.47 -24.92 -9.36
CA GLU A 423 25.59 -26.08 -9.29
C GLU A 423 24.34 -25.81 -8.45
N ARG A 424 24.51 -25.08 -7.35
CA ARG A 424 23.39 -24.67 -6.49
C ARG A 424 22.52 -23.59 -7.16
N ILE A 425 23.14 -22.69 -7.91
CA ILE A 425 22.41 -21.66 -8.71
C ILE A 425 21.55 -22.38 -9.76
N ASN A 426 22.11 -23.32 -10.53
CA ASN A 426 21.36 -24.11 -11.48
C ASN A 426 20.23 -24.91 -10.82
N ALA A 427 20.47 -25.52 -9.67
CA ALA A 427 19.46 -26.26 -8.94
C ALA A 427 18.30 -25.34 -8.43
N LEU A 428 18.63 -24.13 -8.00
CA LEU A 428 17.63 -23.15 -7.57
C LEU A 428 16.78 -22.64 -8.74
N LEU A 429 17.44 -22.31 -9.86
CA LEU A 429 16.78 -21.72 -11.03
C LEU A 429 16.10 -22.75 -11.93
N GLY A 430 16.48 -24.03 -11.84
CA GLY A 430 16.03 -25.06 -12.77
C GLY A 430 16.70 -24.93 -14.15
N THR A 431 17.92 -24.44 -14.19
CA THR A 431 18.73 -24.22 -15.42
C THR A 431 19.92 -25.15 -15.49
N ASP A 432 20.64 -25.16 -16.63
CA ASP A 432 21.86 -25.90 -16.85
C ASP A 432 22.93 -25.00 -17.51
N LEU A 433 23.17 -23.85 -16.86
CA LEU A 433 24.12 -22.84 -17.30
C LEU A 433 25.55 -23.23 -16.91
N THR A 434 26.52 -22.97 -17.79
CA THR A 434 27.91 -23.09 -17.45
C THR A 434 28.37 -21.98 -16.51
N LYS A 435 29.49 -22.22 -15.82
CA LYS A 435 30.17 -21.20 -15.00
C LYS A 435 30.49 -19.93 -15.79
N GLU A 436 30.98 -20.10 -17.00
CA GLU A 436 31.35 -18.98 -17.89
C GLU A 436 30.16 -18.14 -18.33
N GLU A 437 29.03 -18.76 -18.63
CA GLU A 437 27.78 -18.06 -18.95
C GLU A 437 27.27 -17.26 -17.74
N MET A 438 27.24 -17.84 -16.54
CA MET A 438 26.85 -17.12 -15.32
C MET A 438 27.76 -15.93 -15.06
N LEU A 439 29.09 -16.11 -15.19
CA LEU A 439 30.03 -14.99 -15.01
C LEU A 439 29.87 -13.91 -16.07
N ALA A 440 29.49 -14.26 -17.31
CA ALA A 440 29.19 -13.29 -18.34
C ALA A 440 27.96 -12.44 -18.01
N TYR A 441 26.93 -13.02 -17.41
CA TYR A 441 25.77 -12.25 -16.92
C TYR A 441 26.13 -11.34 -15.75
N LEU A 442 26.85 -11.87 -14.76
CA LEU A 442 27.28 -11.12 -13.58
C LEU A 442 28.18 -9.93 -13.92
N ALA A 443 29.09 -10.11 -14.90
CA ALA A 443 29.99 -9.06 -15.35
C ALA A 443 29.26 -7.83 -15.95
N LYS A 444 28.05 -8.02 -16.51
CA LYS A 444 27.25 -6.91 -17.06
C LYS A 444 26.92 -5.85 -16.00
N VAL A 445 26.83 -6.25 -14.74
CA VAL A 445 26.50 -5.40 -13.60
C VAL A 445 27.64 -5.28 -12.59
N GLU A 446 28.86 -5.44 -13.08
CA GLU A 446 30.13 -5.24 -12.36
C GLU A 446 30.33 -6.23 -11.18
N LEU A 447 29.63 -7.37 -11.15
CA LEU A 447 29.90 -8.44 -10.22
C LEU A 447 31.01 -9.30 -10.79
N THR A 448 32.13 -9.42 -10.06
CA THR A 448 33.34 -10.09 -10.54
C THR A 448 33.70 -11.28 -9.68
N LEU A 449 34.30 -12.29 -10.29
CA LEU A 449 34.84 -13.43 -9.55
C LEU A 449 36.26 -13.15 -9.04
N ASP A 450 36.48 -13.31 -7.75
CA ASP A 450 37.82 -13.41 -7.17
C ASP A 450 38.32 -14.84 -7.36
N PRO A 451 39.34 -15.06 -8.19
CA PRO A 451 39.82 -16.39 -8.49
C PRO A 451 40.56 -17.09 -7.33
N GLU A 452 41.02 -16.33 -6.33
CA GLU A 452 41.74 -16.88 -5.18
C GLU A 452 40.79 -17.46 -4.14
N THR A 453 39.66 -16.77 -3.90
CA THR A 453 38.67 -17.16 -2.88
C THR A 453 37.49 -17.91 -3.47
N ASN A 454 37.31 -17.87 -4.80
CA ASN A 454 36.11 -18.35 -5.52
C ASN A 454 34.82 -17.69 -5.02
N GLU A 455 34.87 -16.38 -4.75
CA GLU A 455 33.75 -15.56 -4.34
C GLU A 455 33.39 -14.56 -5.42
N ILE A 456 32.10 -14.27 -5.54
CA ILE A 456 31.62 -13.12 -6.29
C ILE A 456 31.82 -11.87 -5.42
N VAL A 457 32.49 -10.89 -5.96
CA VAL A 457 32.72 -9.59 -5.35
C VAL A 457 31.71 -8.61 -5.93
N ALA A 458 30.81 -8.10 -5.10
CA ALA A 458 29.82 -7.11 -5.48
C ALA A 458 30.31 -5.70 -5.12
N PRO A 459 30.22 -4.72 -6.04
CA PRO A 459 30.60 -3.33 -5.75
C PRO A 459 29.76 -2.77 -4.60
N THR A 460 30.27 -1.77 -3.90
CA THR A 460 29.64 -1.22 -2.68
C THR A 460 28.28 -0.59 -2.91
N PHE A 461 27.98 -0.13 -4.14
CA PHE A 461 26.66 0.36 -4.49
C PHE A 461 25.58 -0.75 -4.62
N ARG A 462 25.98 -2.03 -4.79
CA ARG A 462 25.08 -3.20 -4.77
C ARG A 462 24.94 -3.71 -3.35
N GLN A 463 24.16 -2.98 -2.56
CA GLN A 463 23.93 -3.28 -1.14
C GLN A 463 22.95 -4.42 -0.91
N ASP A 464 22.41 -4.95 -1.97
CA ASP A 464 21.43 -6.03 -1.99
C ASP A 464 22.08 -7.43 -2.11
N ILE A 465 23.35 -7.51 -2.49
CA ILE A 465 24.04 -8.78 -2.75
C ILE A 465 24.73 -9.28 -1.48
N HIS A 466 24.12 -10.27 -0.80
CA HIS A 466 24.62 -10.82 0.46
C HIS A 466 24.72 -12.33 0.51
N CYS A 467 24.00 -13.03 -0.35
CA CYS A 467 23.95 -14.50 -0.34
C CYS A 467 23.85 -15.07 -1.75
N MET A 468 23.97 -16.40 -1.84
CA MET A 468 23.91 -17.14 -3.11
C MET A 468 22.61 -16.87 -3.88
N ALA A 469 21.48 -16.70 -3.17
CA ALA A 469 20.21 -16.43 -3.82
C ALA A 469 20.21 -15.08 -4.56
N ASP A 470 20.88 -14.05 -4.00
CA ASP A 470 21.00 -12.74 -4.63
C ASP A 470 21.85 -12.83 -5.91
N VAL A 471 22.94 -13.62 -5.87
CA VAL A 471 23.76 -13.91 -7.07
C VAL A 471 22.96 -14.69 -8.12
N ALA A 472 22.14 -15.64 -7.68
CA ALA A 472 21.26 -16.43 -8.56
C ALA A 472 20.21 -15.53 -9.24
N GLU A 473 19.67 -14.54 -8.53
CA GLU A 473 18.75 -13.55 -9.10
C GLU A 473 19.40 -12.75 -10.24
N GLU A 474 20.64 -12.30 -10.05
CA GLU A 474 21.38 -11.58 -11.10
C GLU A 474 21.59 -12.44 -12.35
N VAL A 475 21.89 -13.72 -12.17
CA VAL A 475 21.97 -14.67 -13.29
C VAL A 475 20.61 -14.84 -13.96
N ALA A 476 19.55 -15.05 -13.17
CA ALA A 476 18.21 -15.33 -13.68
C ALA A 476 17.63 -14.16 -14.50
N ARG A 477 17.78 -12.93 -14.02
CA ARG A 477 17.19 -11.75 -14.69
C ARG A 477 17.85 -11.44 -16.03
N PHE A 478 19.16 -11.71 -16.21
CA PHE A 478 19.85 -11.56 -17.50
C PHE A 478 19.79 -12.80 -18.38
N PHE A 479 19.62 -14.00 -17.81
CA PHE A 479 19.23 -15.17 -18.58
C PHE A 479 17.85 -14.99 -19.19
N GLY A 480 16.91 -14.41 -18.45
CA GLY A 480 15.53 -14.16 -18.77
C GLY A 480 14.58 -15.13 -18.06
N TYR A 481 13.74 -14.60 -17.17
CA TYR A 481 12.74 -15.39 -16.44
C TYR A 481 11.77 -16.14 -17.37
N ASP A 482 11.47 -15.56 -18.53
CA ASP A 482 10.66 -16.16 -19.58
C ASP A 482 11.28 -17.40 -20.22
N LYS A 483 12.59 -17.60 -20.10
CA LYS A 483 13.36 -18.74 -20.63
C LYS A 483 13.52 -19.85 -19.61
N ILE A 484 13.24 -19.59 -18.32
CA ILE A 484 13.31 -20.63 -17.29
C ILE A 484 12.17 -21.62 -17.48
N PRO A 485 12.46 -22.95 -17.64
CA PRO A 485 11.43 -23.95 -17.93
C PRO A 485 10.50 -24.14 -16.73
N THR A 486 9.22 -24.32 -17.02
CA THR A 486 8.25 -24.72 -15.99
C THR A 486 8.47 -26.19 -15.61
N THR A 487 8.69 -26.47 -14.34
CA THR A 487 8.88 -27.83 -13.81
C THR A 487 7.75 -28.18 -12.85
N LEU A 488 7.49 -29.49 -12.72
CA LEU A 488 6.56 -29.98 -11.69
C LEU A 488 7.26 -29.92 -10.32
N PRO A 489 6.52 -29.59 -9.25
CA PRO A 489 7.06 -29.68 -7.89
C PRO A 489 7.54 -31.11 -7.61
N ASN A 490 8.75 -31.24 -7.06
CA ASN A 490 9.32 -32.50 -6.61
C ASN A 490 9.54 -32.42 -5.10
N GLY A 491 8.98 -33.36 -4.37
CA GLY A 491 9.11 -33.43 -2.92
C GLY A 491 8.53 -34.70 -2.34
N GLU A 492 8.83 -35.00 -1.10
CA GLU A 492 8.21 -36.09 -0.39
C GLU A 492 6.71 -35.86 -0.23
N ALA A 493 5.90 -36.86 -0.59
CA ALA A 493 4.49 -36.83 -0.38
C ALA A 493 4.21 -36.95 1.13
N THR A 494 3.64 -35.92 1.73
CA THR A 494 3.22 -35.92 3.13
C THR A 494 1.70 -36.02 3.22
N THR A 495 1.20 -36.72 4.24
CA THR A 495 -0.24 -36.73 4.53
C THR A 495 -0.60 -35.43 5.21
N GLY A 496 -1.06 -34.45 4.44
CA GLY A 496 -1.59 -33.20 4.98
C GLY A 496 -2.86 -33.48 5.81
N LYS A 497 -2.98 -32.87 6.97
CA LYS A 497 -4.18 -32.95 7.83
C LYS A 497 -4.53 -31.55 8.28
N LEU A 498 -5.83 -31.24 8.21
CA LEU A 498 -6.32 -30.04 8.86
C LEU A 498 -6.24 -30.21 10.39
N PRO A 499 -5.80 -29.18 11.13
CA PRO A 499 -5.95 -29.11 12.57
C PRO A 499 -7.40 -29.36 12.98
N PHE A 500 -7.61 -29.96 14.16
CA PHE A 500 -8.94 -30.35 14.62
C PHE A 500 -9.93 -29.18 14.61
N LYS A 501 -9.52 -28.01 15.09
CA LYS A 501 -10.33 -26.80 15.06
C LYS A 501 -10.82 -26.45 13.65
N LEU A 502 -9.91 -26.45 12.65
CA LEU A 502 -10.30 -26.13 11.26
C LEU A 502 -11.25 -27.18 10.65
N ARG A 503 -11.16 -28.43 11.10
CA ARG A 503 -12.13 -29.47 10.69
C ARG A 503 -13.52 -29.16 11.24
N ILE A 504 -13.64 -28.69 12.50
CA ILE A 504 -14.91 -28.28 13.09
C ILE A 504 -15.45 -27.02 12.40
N GLU A 505 -14.60 -26.05 12.09
CA GLU A 505 -14.99 -24.87 11.31
C GLU A 505 -15.53 -25.26 9.92
N ASN A 506 -14.90 -26.27 9.25
CA ASN A 506 -15.43 -26.78 7.98
C ASN A 506 -16.79 -27.45 8.15
N VAL A 507 -17.02 -28.24 9.21
CA VAL A 507 -18.34 -28.78 9.51
C VAL A 507 -19.37 -27.65 9.69
N ALA A 508 -19.00 -26.57 10.37
CA ALA A 508 -19.89 -25.42 10.54
C ALA A 508 -20.26 -24.76 9.19
N ARG A 509 -19.28 -24.62 8.26
CA ARG A 509 -19.52 -24.14 6.88
C ARG A 509 -20.46 -25.07 6.13
N ASP A 510 -20.11 -26.35 6.06
CA ASP A 510 -20.88 -27.34 5.32
C ASP A 510 -22.34 -27.37 5.79
N ILE A 511 -22.58 -27.35 7.11
CA ILE A 511 -23.94 -27.38 7.67
C ILE A 511 -24.68 -26.07 7.38
N ALA A 512 -24.04 -24.92 7.54
CA ALA A 512 -24.68 -23.67 7.21
C ALA A 512 -25.10 -23.61 5.72
N GLU A 513 -24.23 -24.04 4.82
CA GLU A 513 -24.52 -24.09 3.38
C GLU A 513 -25.64 -25.07 3.06
N TYR A 514 -25.62 -26.28 3.61
CA TYR A 514 -26.71 -27.27 3.44
C TYR A 514 -28.07 -26.79 3.97
N CYS A 515 -28.04 -25.96 5.02
CA CYS A 515 -29.23 -25.31 5.53
C CYS A 515 -29.62 -24.02 4.78
N GLY A 516 -28.95 -23.71 3.67
CA GLY A 516 -29.27 -22.60 2.78
C GLY A 516 -28.76 -21.24 3.24
N PHE A 517 -27.71 -21.19 4.05
CA PHE A 517 -26.99 -19.97 4.41
C PHE A 517 -25.86 -19.70 3.43
N SER A 518 -25.58 -18.42 3.17
CA SER A 518 -24.42 -17.94 2.42
C SER A 518 -23.37 -17.39 3.35
N GLU A 519 -22.08 -17.65 3.05
CA GLU A 519 -20.96 -17.10 3.83
C GLU A 519 -20.86 -15.58 3.65
N GLY A 520 -20.69 -14.89 4.76
CA GLY A 520 -20.33 -13.48 4.82
C GLY A 520 -19.00 -13.31 5.54
N MET A 521 -18.17 -12.39 5.08
CA MET A 521 -16.95 -11.96 5.78
C MET A 521 -17.06 -10.47 6.05
N THR A 522 -16.94 -10.10 7.30
CA THR A 522 -17.02 -8.70 7.72
C THR A 522 -15.72 -8.25 8.37
N TYR A 523 -15.47 -6.93 8.39
CA TYR A 523 -14.26 -6.40 8.99
C TYR A 523 -14.18 -6.68 10.49
N SER A 524 -12.95 -6.93 10.95
CA SER A 524 -12.66 -7.03 12.39
C SER A 524 -12.54 -5.67 13.08
N PHE A 525 -12.52 -4.60 12.31
CA PHE A 525 -12.46 -3.21 12.78
C PHE A 525 -13.85 -2.61 12.79
N GLU A 526 -14.18 -1.89 13.86
CA GLU A 526 -15.51 -1.28 14.02
C GLU A 526 -15.42 0.12 14.64
N SER A 527 -16.55 0.83 14.61
CA SER A 527 -16.74 2.08 15.34
C SER A 527 -17.13 1.81 16.78
N PRO A 528 -16.67 2.59 17.77
CA PRO A 528 -17.21 2.53 19.14
C PRO A 528 -18.73 2.72 19.23
N LYS A 529 -19.34 3.38 18.25
CA LYS A 529 -20.81 3.61 18.16
C LYS A 529 -21.63 2.33 17.99
N VAL A 530 -20.99 1.20 17.62
CA VAL A 530 -21.68 -0.08 17.43
C VAL A 530 -22.36 -0.58 18.72
N PHE A 531 -21.78 -0.31 19.88
CA PHE A 531 -22.34 -0.73 21.16
C PHE A 531 -23.65 -0.05 21.48
N ASP A 532 -23.78 1.24 21.16
CA ASP A 532 -25.03 1.98 21.33
C ASP A 532 -26.09 1.50 20.31
N LYS A 533 -25.64 1.26 19.07
CA LYS A 533 -26.49 0.73 18.00
C LYS A 533 -27.07 -0.66 18.38
N LEU A 534 -26.28 -1.50 19.03
CA LEU A 534 -26.67 -2.81 19.58
C LEU A 534 -27.34 -2.71 20.95
N ARG A 535 -27.45 -1.52 21.56
CA ARG A 535 -27.98 -1.29 22.90
C ARG A 535 -27.22 -2.05 24.00
N ILE A 536 -25.93 -2.26 23.82
CA ILE A 536 -25.07 -2.90 24.82
C ILE A 536 -24.85 -1.91 25.99
N PRO A 537 -25.11 -2.33 27.25
CA PRO A 537 -24.97 -1.47 28.42
C PRO A 537 -23.53 -0.92 28.58
N GLU A 538 -23.39 0.27 29.16
CA GLU A 538 -22.08 0.92 29.37
C GLU A 538 -21.11 0.08 30.21
N ASN A 539 -21.63 -0.66 31.18
CA ASN A 539 -20.86 -1.52 32.08
C ASN A 539 -20.58 -2.93 31.52
N SER A 540 -20.93 -3.19 30.25
CA SER A 540 -20.72 -4.50 29.64
C SER A 540 -19.23 -4.74 29.34
N ASP A 541 -18.77 -5.97 29.57
CA ASP A 541 -17.43 -6.40 29.19
C ASP A 541 -17.19 -6.33 27.68
N LEU A 542 -18.25 -6.39 26.86
CA LEU A 542 -18.16 -6.22 25.42
C LEU A 542 -17.66 -4.81 24.99
N ARG A 543 -17.77 -3.82 25.86
CA ARG A 543 -17.23 -2.46 25.63
C ARG A 543 -15.75 -2.32 26.01
N LYS A 544 -15.14 -3.33 26.61
CA LYS A 544 -13.70 -3.37 26.83
C LYS A 544 -13.01 -3.72 25.51
N VAL A 545 -12.56 -2.72 24.79
CA VAL A 545 -12.07 -2.85 23.41
C VAL A 545 -10.60 -2.48 23.27
N ILE A 546 -9.99 -3.03 22.25
CA ILE A 546 -8.66 -2.66 21.80
C ILE A 546 -8.81 -1.50 20.81
N THR A 547 -8.18 -0.36 21.13
CA THR A 547 -8.15 0.80 20.23
C THR A 547 -6.96 0.70 19.29
N ILE A 548 -7.17 0.96 18.00
CA ILE A 548 -6.14 0.94 16.96
C ILE A 548 -5.39 2.26 17.00
N SER A 549 -4.06 2.22 17.02
CA SER A 549 -3.21 3.42 17.15
C SER A 549 -3.22 4.32 15.91
N ASN A 550 -3.44 3.75 14.72
CA ASN A 550 -3.46 4.46 13.43
C ASN A 550 -4.67 4.03 12.59
N PRO A 551 -5.92 4.28 13.04
CA PRO A 551 -7.12 3.82 12.35
C PRO A 551 -7.33 4.55 11.02
N LEU A 552 -8.02 3.90 10.09
CA LEU A 552 -8.46 4.52 8.83
C LEU A 552 -9.53 5.61 9.04
N GLY A 553 -10.05 5.73 10.24
CA GLY A 553 -11.08 6.68 10.65
C GLY A 553 -11.83 6.16 11.86
N GLU A 554 -12.73 6.95 12.45
CA GLU A 554 -13.51 6.58 13.64
C GLU A 554 -14.30 5.28 13.45
N ASP A 555 -14.81 5.06 12.23
CA ASP A 555 -15.61 3.87 11.88
C ASP A 555 -14.82 2.55 11.90
N TYR A 556 -13.48 2.62 11.99
CA TYR A 556 -12.56 1.48 12.01
C TYR A 556 -11.52 1.59 13.12
N SER A 557 -11.91 2.19 14.26
CA SER A 557 -10.96 2.59 15.31
C SER A 557 -10.78 1.57 16.45
N ILE A 558 -11.64 0.55 16.52
CA ILE A 558 -11.55 -0.50 17.53
C ILE A 558 -11.60 -1.90 16.93
N MET A 559 -11.04 -2.88 17.65
CA MET A 559 -11.22 -4.30 17.33
C MET A 559 -12.57 -4.78 17.88
N ARG A 560 -13.33 -5.55 17.08
CA ARG A 560 -14.64 -6.07 17.46
C ARG A 560 -14.56 -7.09 18.61
N THR A 561 -15.49 -6.98 19.54
CA THR A 561 -15.74 -7.96 20.63
C THR A 561 -16.95 -8.85 20.38
N THR A 562 -17.70 -8.59 19.32
CA THR A 562 -18.82 -9.38 18.83
C THR A 562 -18.91 -9.32 17.31
N THR A 563 -19.40 -10.36 16.67
CA THR A 563 -19.65 -10.43 15.22
C THR A 563 -21.02 -9.87 14.81
N LEU A 564 -21.85 -9.50 15.77
CA LEU A 564 -23.26 -9.12 15.51
C LEU A 564 -23.40 -7.85 14.65
N ASN A 565 -22.54 -6.84 14.84
CA ASN A 565 -22.64 -5.64 14.05
C ASN A 565 -22.40 -5.90 12.56
N GLY A 566 -21.35 -6.68 12.23
CA GLY A 566 -21.06 -7.08 10.86
C GLY A 566 -22.21 -7.88 10.24
N MET A 567 -22.74 -8.88 10.98
CA MET A 567 -23.87 -9.67 10.55
C MET A 567 -25.13 -8.83 10.30
N LEU A 568 -25.51 -7.97 11.26
CA LEU A 568 -26.71 -7.13 11.12
C LEU A 568 -26.55 -6.09 10.02
N SER A 569 -25.36 -5.54 9.81
CA SER A 569 -25.07 -4.62 8.71
C SER A 569 -25.19 -5.32 7.35
N SER A 570 -24.73 -6.57 7.24
CA SER A 570 -24.87 -7.38 6.02
C SER A 570 -26.32 -7.72 5.72
N LEU A 571 -27.10 -8.09 6.74
CA LEU A 571 -28.54 -8.30 6.62
C LEU A 571 -29.28 -7.01 6.21
N ALA A 572 -28.91 -5.87 6.81
CA ALA A 572 -29.48 -4.57 6.48
C ALA A 572 -29.19 -4.15 5.03
N THR A 573 -27.97 -4.40 4.54
CA THR A 573 -27.60 -4.17 3.15
C THR A 573 -28.48 -4.96 2.19
N ASN A 574 -28.72 -6.21 2.50
CA ASN A 574 -29.62 -7.06 1.71
C ASN A 574 -31.08 -6.59 1.80
N TYR A 575 -31.54 -6.21 2.99
CA TYR A 575 -32.90 -5.68 3.20
C TYR A 575 -33.13 -4.40 2.38
N ASN A 576 -32.19 -3.48 2.40
CA ASN A 576 -32.25 -2.24 1.62
C ASN A 576 -32.24 -2.49 0.10
N ARG A 577 -31.64 -3.60 -0.33
CA ARG A 577 -31.68 -4.09 -1.73
C ARG A 577 -32.95 -4.86 -2.06
N ARG A 578 -33.94 -4.89 -1.13
CA ARG A 578 -35.24 -5.54 -1.28
C ARG A 578 -35.19 -7.06 -1.45
N ASN A 579 -34.14 -7.70 -0.95
CA ASN A 579 -34.11 -9.16 -0.83
C ASN A 579 -35.13 -9.56 0.25
N LYS A 580 -36.12 -10.40 -0.12
CA LYS A 580 -37.25 -10.76 0.77
C LYS A 580 -36.89 -11.76 1.85
N ALA A 581 -35.93 -12.63 1.57
CA ALA A 581 -35.52 -13.69 2.49
C ALA A 581 -33.99 -13.83 2.39
N VAL A 582 -33.31 -13.79 3.53
CA VAL A 582 -31.84 -13.85 3.59
C VAL A 582 -31.41 -14.75 4.75
N ARG A 583 -30.42 -15.60 4.49
CA ARG A 583 -29.71 -16.41 5.46
C ARG A 583 -28.21 -16.21 5.26
N LEU A 584 -27.51 -15.69 6.25
CA LEU A 584 -26.06 -15.46 6.22
C LEU A 584 -25.38 -16.12 7.41
N TYR A 585 -24.17 -16.63 7.20
CA TYR A 585 -23.31 -17.05 8.30
C TYR A 585 -21.92 -16.41 8.17
N GLU A 586 -21.22 -16.33 9.29
CA GLU A 586 -19.82 -15.90 9.35
C GLU A 586 -19.07 -16.76 10.37
N ILE A 587 -17.88 -17.22 10.01
CA ILE A 587 -16.89 -17.76 10.93
C ILE A 587 -15.81 -16.71 11.11
N GLY A 588 -15.97 -15.90 12.14
CA GLY A 588 -15.15 -14.70 12.36
C GLY A 588 -14.52 -14.64 13.75
N LYS A 589 -13.36 -13.99 13.84
CA LYS A 589 -12.71 -13.76 15.14
C LYS A 589 -13.28 -12.55 15.85
N VAL A 590 -13.29 -12.62 17.18
CA VAL A 590 -13.47 -11.50 18.10
C VAL A 590 -12.23 -11.38 18.98
N TYR A 591 -11.98 -10.20 19.52
CA TYR A 591 -10.73 -9.85 20.20
C TYR A 591 -11.04 -9.34 21.60
N LEU A 592 -10.83 -10.19 22.61
CA LEU A 592 -11.17 -9.91 23.99
C LEU A 592 -9.89 -9.54 24.77
N PRO A 593 -9.70 -8.26 25.18
CA PRO A 593 -8.53 -7.87 25.93
C PRO A 593 -8.55 -8.50 27.32
N LYS A 594 -7.43 -9.08 27.74
CA LYS A 594 -7.25 -9.61 29.09
C LYS A 594 -6.97 -8.50 30.10
N ALA A 595 -6.31 -7.42 29.63
CA ALA A 595 -6.04 -6.20 30.39
C ALA A 595 -6.04 -4.99 29.44
N LEU A 596 -6.36 -3.81 29.97
CA LEU A 596 -6.26 -2.54 29.26
C LEU A 596 -5.51 -1.53 30.16
N PRO A 597 -4.45 -0.84 29.64
CA PRO A 597 -3.86 -1.01 28.31
C PRO A 597 -3.27 -2.40 28.11
N LEU A 598 -3.14 -2.81 26.83
CA LEU A 598 -2.64 -4.15 26.49
C LEU A 598 -1.22 -4.37 27.02
N THR A 599 -1.01 -5.48 27.76
CA THR A 599 0.30 -5.96 28.21
C THR A 599 0.67 -7.31 27.58
N GLU A 600 -0.31 -7.97 26.99
CA GLU A 600 -0.18 -9.24 26.27
C GLU A 600 -1.20 -9.32 25.14
N LEU A 601 -1.08 -10.31 24.27
CA LEU A 601 -2.03 -10.53 23.19
C LEU A 601 -3.43 -10.84 23.73
N PRO A 602 -4.49 -10.34 23.08
CA PRO A 602 -5.87 -10.60 23.47
C PRO A 602 -6.25 -12.07 23.30
N ASP A 603 -7.34 -12.48 23.91
CA ASP A 603 -7.98 -13.74 23.59
C ASP A 603 -8.73 -13.62 22.25
N GLU A 604 -8.24 -14.30 21.22
CA GLU A 604 -8.83 -14.33 19.88
C GLU A 604 -9.75 -15.53 19.77
N ARG A 605 -11.05 -15.31 19.92
CA ARG A 605 -12.06 -16.39 19.87
C ARG A 605 -12.75 -16.43 18.52
N THR A 606 -12.98 -17.63 18.00
CA THR A 606 -13.68 -17.82 16.74
C THR A 606 -15.16 -18.07 17.02
N HIS A 607 -16.00 -17.18 16.50
CA HIS A 607 -17.45 -17.29 16.57
C HIS A 607 -18.02 -17.82 15.26
N PHE A 608 -18.88 -18.81 15.34
CA PHE A 608 -19.80 -19.21 14.28
C PHE A 608 -21.10 -18.45 14.49
N THR A 609 -21.35 -17.49 13.62
CA THR A 609 -22.47 -16.56 13.71
C THR A 609 -23.42 -16.79 12.56
N LEU A 610 -24.69 -16.97 12.87
CA LEU A 610 -25.78 -17.11 11.92
C LEU A 610 -26.72 -15.91 12.02
N GLY A 611 -27.27 -15.46 10.89
CA GLY A 611 -28.25 -14.39 10.84
C GLY A 611 -29.27 -14.59 9.72
N MET A 612 -30.55 -14.34 9.96
CA MET A 612 -31.58 -14.45 8.93
C MET A 612 -32.77 -13.55 9.18
N TYR A 613 -33.48 -13.22 8.10
CA TYR A 613 -34.83 -12.65 8.11
C TYR A 613 -35.64 -13.15 6.92
N GLY A 614 -36.97 -13.21 7.05
CA GLY A 614 -37.90 -13.60 5.98
C GLY A 614 -37.78 -15.05 5.50
N ALA A 615 -36.91 -15.84 6.10
CA ALA A 615 -36.55 -17.19 5.64
C ALA A 615 -36.75 -18.28 6.71
N GLY A 616 -37.44 -17.97 7.81
CA GLY A 616 -37.65 -18.90 8.92
C GLY A 616 -37.82 -18.17 10.24
N ASP A 617 -37.85 -18.93 11.32
CA ASP A 617 -38.07 -18.45 12.67
C ASP A 617 -36.99 -18.93 13.66
N PHE A 618 -37.29 -18.78 14.96
CA PHE A 618 -36.42 -19.25 16.05
C PHE A 618 -36.11 -20.74 15.96
N PHE A 619 -37.09 -21.56 15.55
CA PHE A 619 -36.95 -23.02 15.52
C PHE A 619 -36.14 -23.47 14.31
N ASP A 620 -36.23 -22.77 13.18
CA ASP A 620 -35.36 -23.01 12.03
C ASP A 620 -33.87 -22.74 12.41
N MET A 621 -33.60 -21.63 13.09
CA MET A 621 -32.24 -21.30 13.57
C MET A 621 -31.75 -22.35 14.58
N LYS A 622 -32.62 -22.79 15.49
CA LYS A 622 -32.33 -23.85 16.47
C LYS A 622 -31.97 -25.16 15.75
N GLY A 623 -32.72 -25.52 14.71
CA GLY A 623 -32.48 -26.74 13.93
C GLY A 623 -31.09 -26.73 13.25
N VAL A 624 -30.64 -25.60 12.71
CA VAL A 624 -29.30 -25.49 12.14
C VAL A 624 -28.20 -25.72 13.18
N ILE A 625 -28.39 -25.22 14.40
CA ILE A 625 -27.44 -25.41 15.50
C ILE A 625 -27.41 -26.88 15.94
N GLU A 626 -28.55 -27.53 16.04
CA GLU A 626 -28.66 -28.94 16.42
C GLU A 626 -27.99 -29.84 15.39
N GLU A 627 -28.19 -29.58 14.09
CA GLU A 627 -27.54 -30.28 13.01
C GLU A 627 -26.00 -30.07 13.04
N PHE A 628 -25.55 -28.83 13.28
CA PHE A 628 -24.13 -28.56 13.43
C PHE A 628 -23.50 -29.34 14.60
N PHE A 629 -24.17 -29.38 15.76
CA PHE A 629 -23.67 -30.11 16.92
C PHE A 629 -23.63 -31.62 16.67
N GLU A 630 -24.68 -32.17 16.05
CA GLU A 630 -24.71 -33.58 15.68
C GLU A 630 -23.60 -33.96 14.74
N LYS A 631 -23.36 -33.20 13.67
CA LYS A 631 -22.29 -33.45 12.67
C LYS A 631 -20.91 -33.20 13.23
N SER A 632 -20.79 -32.35 14.24
CA SER A 632 -19.55 -32.16 15.00
C SER A 632 -19.27 -33.30 15.98
N GLY A 633 -20.19 -34.27 16.10
CA GLY A 633 -20.05 -35.45 16.96
C GLY A 633 -20.44 -35.24 18.41
N MET A 634 -21.17 -34.17 18.70
CA MET A 634 -21.74 -33.90 20.03
C MET A 634 -23.01 -34.71 20.22
N LYS A 635 -22.91 -35.77 21.02
CA LYS A 635 -23.94 -36.81 21.09
C LYS A 635 -24.96 -36.63 22.21
N LYS A 636 -24.70 -35.72 23.16
CA LYS A 636 -25.60 -35.47 24.27
C LYS A 636 -26.58 -34.36 23.91
N LYS A 637 -27.66 -34.29 24.70
CA LYS A 637 -28.71 -33.29 24.54
C LYS A 637 -28.18 -31.88 24.70
N VAL A 638 -28.60 -31.02 23.79
CA VAL A 638 -28.35 -29.57 23.85
C VAL A 638 -29.48 -28.95 24.69
N HIS A 639 -29.13 -28.11 25.64
CA HIS A 639 -30.06 -27.41 26.49
C HIS A 639 -30.21 -25.95 26.07
N TYR A 640 -31.47 -25.53 25.94
CA TYR A 640 -31.85 -24.15 25.63
C TYR A 640 -32.50 -23.51 26.84
N THR A 641 -31.80 -22.61 27.50
CA THR A 641 -32.29 -21.93 28.68
C THR A 641 -32.75 -20.52 28.34
N PRO A 642 -34.01 -20.13 28.60
CA PRO A 642 -34.44 -18.76 28.39
C PRO A 642 -33.53 -17.77 29.09
N ASP A 643 -33.24 -16.69 28.42
CA ASP A 643 -32.44 -15.59 28.94
C ASP A 643 -33.15 -14.28 28.62
N SER A 644 -32.88 -13.22 29.37
CA SER A 644 -33.37 -11.87 29.12
C SER A 644 -32.27 -10.83 29.23
N ASN A 645 -31.02 -11.28 29.44
CA ASN A 645 -29.90 -10.38 29.75
C ASN A 645 -29.24 -9.77 28.53
N LYS A 646 -29.47 -10.33 27.35
CA LYS A 646 -28.89 -9.79 26.11
C LYS A 646 -29.79 -8.70 25.55
N THR A 647 -29.41 -7.44 25.79
CA THR A 647 -30.22 -6.26 25.44
C THR A 647 -30.38 -6.06 23.93
N TYR A 648 -29.53 -6.68 23.13
CA TYR A 648 -29.63 -6.67 21.67
C TYR A 648 -30.62 -7.72 21.12
N LEU A 649 -31.11 -8.62 21.97
CA LEU A 649 -32.13 -9.62 21.63
C LEU A 649 -33.47 -9.28 22.29
N HIS A 650 -34.56 -9.83 21.74
CA HIS A 650 -35.91 -9.67 22.28
C HIS A 650 -36.02 -10.37 23.65
N PRO A 651 -36.45 -9.68 24.71
CA PRO A 651 -36.36 -10.19 26.08
C PRO A 651 -37.16 -11.50 26.32
N GLY A 652 -38.22 -11.76 25.54
CA GLY A 652 -39.01 -12.99 25.65
C GLY A 652 -38.71 -14.01 24.56
N ARG A 653 -37.70 -13.82 23.69
CA ARG A 653 -37.42 -14.71 22.57
C ARG A 653 -35.91 -14.85 22.36
N GLN A 654 -35.22 -15.21 23.45
CA GLN A 654 -33.79 -15.49 23.46
C GLN A 654 -33.48 -16.65 24.39
N ALA A 655 -32.45 -17.38 24.10
CA ALA A 655 -31.99 -18.49 24.91
C ALA A 655 -30.45 -18.60 24.90
N ASN A 656 -29.88 -18.99 26.03
CA ASN A 656 -28.53 -19.53 26.09
C ASN A 656 -28.51 -20.97 25.60
N ILE A 657 -27.45 -21.33 24.89
CA ILE A 657 -27.22 -22.69 24.42
C ILE A 657 -26.16 -23.30 25.33
N SER A 658 -26.53 -24.41 25.98
CA SER A 658 -25.60 -25.09 26.88
C SER A 658 -25.43 -26.55 26.49
N TYR A 659 -24.22 -27.05 26.65
CA TYR A 659 -23.85 -28.42 26.44
C TYR A 659 -23.03 -28.93 27.63
N GLU A 660 -23.44 -30.06 28.23
CA GLU A 660 -22.82 -30.61 29.44
C GLU A 660 -22.63 -29.60 30.59
N GLY A 661 -23.57 -28.66 30.73
CA GLY A 661 -23.56 -27.65 31.78
C GLY A 661 -22.73 -26.40 31.44
N LYS A 662 -22.03 -26.36 30.32
CA LYS A 662 -21.26 -25.19 29.83
C LYS A 662 -22.11 -24.41 28.82
N VAL A 663 -22.21 -23.11 29.00
CA VAL A 663 -22.80 -22.21 27.99
C VAL A 663 -21.80 -22.06 26.84
N VAL A 664 -22.21 -22.47 25.64
CA VAL A 664 -21.37 -22.49 24.43
C VAL A 664 -21.83 -21.47 23.36
N GLY A 665 -22.96 -20.83 23.60
CA GLY A 665 -23.51 -19.85 22.67
C GLY A 665 -24.88 -19.34 23.08
N TYR A 666 -25.51 -18.63 22.17
CA TYR A 666 -26.87 -18.10 22.33
C TYR A 666 -27.56 -17.93 20.98
N LEU A 667 -28.91 -17.88 21.02
CA LEU A 667 -29.72 -17.55 19.85
C LEU A 667 -30.93 -16.72 20.27
N GLY A 668 -31.53 -16.01 19.34
CA GLY A 668 -32.78 -15.28 19.59
C GLY A 668 -33.22 -14.37 18.45
N GLU A 669 -34.41 -13.81 18.62
CA GLU A 669 -34.92 -12.72 17.79
C GLU A 669 -34.20 -11.45 18.18
N VAL A 670 -33.71 -10.70 17.19
CA VAL A 670 -33.08 -9.39 17.39
C VAL A 670 -34.10 -8.44 17.99
N HIS A 671 -33.69 -7.65 18.98
CA HIS A 671 -34.56 -6.66 19.59
C HIS A 671 -35.10 -5.69 18.53
N PRO A 672 -36.44 -5.40 18.48
CA PRO A 672 -37.02 -4.53 17.44
C PRO A 672 -36.36 -3.17 17.33
N LEU A 673 -35.94 -2.56 18.45
CA LEU A 673 -35.20 -1.30 18.43
C LEU A 673 -33.80 -1.45 17.81
N VAL A 674 -33.14 -2.58 18.02
CA VAL A 674 -31.85 -2.87 17.38
C VAL A 674 -32.05 -3.09 15.89
N ALA A 675 -33.03 -3.91 15.49
CA ALA A 675 -33.34 -4.07 14.07
C ALA A 675 -33.65 -2.72 13.40
N GLY A 676 -34.42 -1.84 14.08
CA GLY A 676 -34.68 -0.48 13.63
C GLY A 676 -33.42 0.38 13.51
N ASN A 677 -32.46 0.28 14.45
CA ASN A 677 -31.16 0.98 14.35
C ASN A 677 -30.33 0.55 13.13
N TYR A 678 -30.55 -0.65 12.60
CA TYR A 678 -29.95 -1.13 11.35
C TYR A 678 -30.83 -0.92 10.12
N GLY A 679 -32.08 -0.39 10.31
CA GLY A 679 -33.03 -0.16 9.21
C GLY A 679 -33.71 -1.44 8.73
N ILE A 680 -33.75 -2.50 9.52
CA ILE A 680 -34.40 -3.77 9.18
C ILE A 680 -35.81 -3.75 9.77
N GLY A 681 -36.83 -3.78 8.91
CA GLY A 681 -38.26 -3.76 9.31
C GLY A 681 -38.88 -5.16 9.53
N GLU A 682 -38.11 -6.23 9.31
CA GLU A 682 -38.52 -7.61 9.42
C GLU A 682 -38.00 -8.26 10.72
N ARG A 683 -38.71 -9.29 11.18
CA ARG A 683 -38.21 -10.12 12.30
C ARG A 683 -36.91 -10.77 11.89
N THR A 684 -35.86 -10.52 12.64
CA THR A 684 -34.48 -10.98 12.36
C THR A 684 -34.06 -11.91 13.50
N TYR A 685 -33.47 -13.03 13.14
CA TYR A 685 -32.95 -14.01 14.09
C TYR A 685 -31.46 -14.15 13.95
N VAL A 686 -30.76 -14.28 15.07
CA VAL A 686 -29.32 -14.49 15.11
C VAL A 686 -28.96 -15.62 16.09
N ALA A 687 -27.85 -16.29 15.80
CA ALA A 687 -27.20 -17.20 16.73
C ALA A 687 -25.72 -17.02 16.70
N VAL A 688 -25.05 -17.21 17.82
CA VAL A 688 -23.59 -17.15 17.96
C VAL A 688 -23.14 -18.35 18.79
N ILE A 689 -22.23 -19.14 18.23
CA ILE A 689 -21.54 -20.25 18.89
C ILE A 689 -20.05 -19.92 19.00
N ASP A 690 -19.49 -20.06 20.18
CA ASP A 690 -18.06 -19.99 20.36
C ASP A 690 -17.41 -21.33 20.02
N ILE A 691 -16.61 -21.36 18.96
CA ILE A 691 -15.98 -22.60 18.47
C ILE A 691 -15.01 -23.17 19.52
N GLN A 692 -14.25 -22.34 20.23
CA GLN A 692 -13.33 -22.83 21.26
C GLN A 692 -14.05 -23.56 22.38
N ASP A 693 -15.24 -23.10 22.75
CA ASP A 693 -16.00 -23.68 23.86
C ASP A 693 -16.62 -25.04 23.54
N ILE A 694 -16.75 -25.40 22.28
CA ILE A 694 -17.29 -26.70 21.86
C ILE A 694 -16.24 -27.74 21.50
N LEU A 695 -14.97 -27.35 21.24
CA LEU A 695 -13.93 -28.25 20.73
C LEU A 695 -13.74 -29.49 21.59
N GLU A 696 -13.83 -29.38 22.90
CA GLU A 696 -13.68 -30.50 23.85
C GLU A 696 -14.78 -31.53 23.74
N PHE A 697 -15.97 -31.15 23.25
CA PHE A 697 -17.12 -31.99 23.09
C PHE A 697 -17.25 -32.61 21.70
N CYS A 698 -16.50 -32.08 20.73
CA CYS A 698 -16.55 -32.52 19.35
C CYS A 698 -15.72 -33.78 19.12
N GLY A 699 -16.13 -34.57 18.12
CA GLY A 699 -15.39 -35.79 17.74
C GLY A 699 -15.91 -36.43 16.48
N PHE A 700 -15.03 -37.07 15.73
CA PHE A 700 -15.37 -37.75 14.48
C PHE A 700 -15.39 -39.28 14.62
N ASN A 701 -15.38 -39.77 15.86
CA ASN A 701 -15.43 -41.21 16.15
C ASN A 701 -16.86 -41.70 16.13
N HIS A 702 -17.29 -42.23 15.02
CA HIS A 702 -18.60 -42.90 14.91
C HIS A 702 -18.46 -44.39 15.23
N LYS A 703 -19.22 -44.86 16.20
CA LYS A 703 -19.35 -46.30 16.48
C LYS A 703 -20.59 -46.82 15.79
N PHE A 704 -20.45 -47.90 15.06
CA PHE A 704 -21.56 -48.58 14.45
C PHE A 704 -22.45 -49.22 15.58
N THR A 705 -23.75 -48.96 15.53
CA THR A 705 -24.74 -49.64 16.36
C THR A 705 -25.57 -50.51 15.44
N GLY A 706 -25.63 -51.78 15.73
CA GLY A 706 -26.38 -52.73 14.93
C GLY A 706 -27.88 -52.43 14.96
N ILE A 707 -28.58 -52.82 13.89
CA ILE A 707 -30.05 -52.70 13.83
C ILE A 707 -30.64 -53.52 14.97
N ALA A 708 -31.61 -52.90 15.66
CA ALA A 708 -32.29 -53.58 16.78
C ALA A 708 -33.04 -54.82 16.31
N LYS A 709 -32.86 -55.94 17.04
CA LYS A 709 -33.48 -57.23 16.72
C LYS A 709 -34.92 -57.33 17.22
N TYR A 710 -35.26 -56.57 18.24
CA TYR A 710 -36.55 -56.62 18.90
C TYR A 710 -37.44 -55.44 18.56
N PRO A 711 -38.79 -55.59 18.49
CA PRO A 711 -39.69 -54.53 18.10
C PRO A 711 -39.76 -53.43 19.15
N ALA A 712 -39.90 -52.18 18.68
CA ALA A 712 -40.20 -51.04 19.54
C ALA A 712 -41.70 -51.00 19.90
N VAL A 713 -42.03 -50.40 21.04
CA VAL A 713 -43.38 -50.06 21.42
C VAL A 713 -43.52 -48.56 21.59
N THR A 714 -44.45 -47.97 20.86
CA THR A 714 -44.70 -46.53 20.89
C THR A 714 -45.91 -46.21 21.81
N ARG A 715 -45.83 -45.16 22.58
CA ARG A 715 -46.93 -44.62 23.40
C ARG A 715 -47.01 -43.11 23.20
N ASP A 716 -48.20 -42.62 22.92
CA ASP A 716 -48.44 -41.19 22.81
C ASP A 716 -48.87 -40.63 24.14
N LEU A 717 -48.30 -39.52 24.52
CA LEU A 717 -48.61 -38.76 25.73
C LEU A 717 -49.21 -37.44 25.32
N SER A 718 -50.49 -37.27 25.47
CA SER A 718 -51.18 -35.99 25.32
C SER A 718 -51.31 -35.33 26.69
N MET A 719 -50.86 -34.12 26.85
CA MET A 719 -50.68 -33.47 28.13
C MET A 719 -51.24 -32.02 28.11
N VAL A 720 -51.82 -31.64 29.27
CA VAL A 720 -52.14 -30.24 29.55
C VAL A 720 -51.01 -29.66 30.42
N VAL A 721 -50.26 -28.76 29.86
CA VAL A 721 -49.00 -28.25 30.40
C VAL A 721 -49.16 -26.77 30.79
N PRO A 722 -48.77 -26.34 31.99
CA PRO A 722 -48.69 -24.92 32.31
C PRO A 722 -47.73 -24.17 31.30
N LYS A 723 -48.13 -22.98 30.84
CA LYS A 723 -47.36 -22.24 29.80
C LYS A 723 -45.90 -21.95 30.17
N HIS A 724 -45.64 -21.82 31.49
CA HIS A 724 -44.28 -21.56 31.96
C HIS A 724 -43.35 -22.79 31.93
N ILE A 725 -43.90 -24.00 31.77
CA ILE A 725 -43.11 -25.22 31.65
C ILE A 725 -42.58 -25.32 30.21
N LEU A 726 -41.29 -25.47 30.10
CA LEU A 726 -40.61 -25.63 28.83
C LEU A 726 -40.64 -27.07 28.35
N ALA A 727 -40.57 -27.27 27.02
CA ALA A 727 -40.48 -28.60 26.43
C ALA A 727 -39.27 -29.38 26.98
N GLY A 728 -38.09 -28.69 27.10
CA GLY A 728 -36.90 -29.31 27.66
C GLY A 728 -37.07 -29.89 29.07
N GLN A 729 -37.89 -29.28 29.93
CA GLN A 729 -38.15 -29.81 31.26
C GLN A 729 -38.97 -31.09 31.20
N ILE A 730 -39.91 -31.20 30.25
CA ILE A 730 -40.67 -32.41 29.98
C ILE A 730 -39.73 -33.52 29.48
N GLU A 731 -38.89 -33.18 28.53
CA GLU A 731 -37.90 -34.07 27.94
C GLU A 731 -36.90 -34.59 28.97
N ASP A 732 -36.44 -33.74 29.90
CA ASP A 732 -35.57 -34.14 31.02
C ASP A 732 -36.26 -35.18 31.93
N VAL A 733 -37.60 -35.06 32.15
CA VAL A 733 -38.35 -36.05 32.88
C VAL A 733 -38.46 -37.35 32.08
N LEU A 734 -38.71 -37.25 30.78
CA LEU A 734 -38.75 -38.44 29.91
C LEU A 734 -37.42 -39.21 29.97
N GLU A 735 -36.31 -38.54 29.82
CA GLU A 735 -34.98 -39.16 29.89
C GLU A 735 -34.64 -39.75 31.25
N GLN A 736 -34.86 -38.98 32.32
CA GLN A 736 -34.56 -39.43 33.69
C GLN A 736 -35.42 -40.61 34.16
N ARG A 737 -36.69 -40.61 33.75
CA ARG A 737 -37.70 -41.58 34.22
C ARG A 737 -37.93 -42.75 33.25
N GLY A 738 -37.63 -42.56 31.97
CA GLY A 738 -37.73 -43.56 30.91
C GLY A 738 -36.71 -44.68 31.05
N GLY A 739 -35.53 -44.38 31.61
CA GLY A 739 -34.51 -45.37 31.91
C GLY A 739 -33.94 -46.03 30.67
N LYS A 740 -33.44 -47.25 30.82
CA LYS A 740 -32.70 -47.95 29.73
C LYS A 740 -33.55 -48.36 28.53
N ILE A 741 -34.87 -48.51 28.73
CA ILE A 741 -35.76 -48.92 27.66
C ILE A 741 -36.35 -47.76 26.86
N LEU A 742 -36.13 -46.52 27.25
CA LEU A 742 -36.46 -45.36 26.42
C LEU A 742 -35.48 -45.24 25.27
N GLU A 743 -35.98 -45.46 24.05
CA GLU A 743 -35.17 -45.33 22.83
C GLU A 743 -35.19 -43.90 22.30
N SER A 744 -36.37 -43.31 22.17
CA SER A 744 -36.53 -41.94 21.67
C SER A 744 -37.85 -41.33 22.11
N TYR A 745 -38.00 -40.03 21.94
CA TYR A 745 -39.22 -39.28 22.10
C TYR A 745 -39.27 -38.17 21.06
N GLN A 746 -40.50 -37.78 20.66
CA GLN A 746 -40.71 -36.71 19.70
C GLN A 746 -41.93 -35.91 20.06
N LEU A 747 -41.78 -34.58 20.18
CA LEU A 747 -42.89 -33.65 20.24
C LEU A 747 -43.51 -33.55 18.84
N PHE A 748 -44.80 -33.89 18.68
CA PHE A 748 -45.45 -33.86 17.39
C PHE A 748 -46.64 -32.90 17.28
N ASP A 749 -47.19 -32.45 18.43
CA ASP A 749 -48.28 -31.48 18.42
C ASP A 749 -48.23 -30.54 19.61
N ILE A 750 -48.50 -29.27 19.37
CA ILE A 750 -48.73 -28.22 20.37
C ILE A 750 -49.98 -27.45 19.98
N TYR A 751 -50.93 -27.41 20.91
CA TYR A 751 -52.19 -26.71 20.70
C TYR A 751 -52.48 -25.72 21.83
N GLU A 752 -52.78 -24.48 21.44
CA GLU A 752 -53.28 -23.42 22.32
C GLU A 752 -54.57 -22.86 21.74
N GLY A 753 -55.69 -23.13 22.38
CA GLY A 753 -56.99 -22.67 21.90
C GLY A 753 -58.06 -22.72 22.96
N ALA A 754 -59.32 -22.41 22.58
CA ALA A 754 -60.45 -22.24 23.48
C ALA A 754 -60.79 -23.50 24.30
N GLN A 755 -60.29 -24.66 23.89
CA GLN A 755 -60.53 -25.94 24.60
C GLN A 755 -59.52 -26.20 25.73
N ILE A 756 -58.50 -25.37 25.88
CA ILE A 756 -57.49 -25.50 26.93
C ILE A 756 -57.68 -24.38 27.94
N LYS A 757 -57.59 -24.71 29.23
CA LYS A 757 -57.77 -23.78 30.33
C LYS A 757 -56.75 -22.59 30.20
N PRO A 758 -57.15 -21.35 30.53
CA PRO A 758 -56.26 -20.22 30.49
C PRO A 758 -54.96 -20.47 31.28
N GLY A 759 -53.79 -20.09 30.71
CA GLY A 759 -52.48 -20.31 31.33
C GLY A 759 -51.86 -21.69 31.04
N TYR A 760 -52.52 -22.51 30.25
CA TYR A 760 -52.05 -23.84 29.84
C TYR A 760 -51.96 -23.96 28.31
N LYS A 761 -51.19 -24.95 27.84
CA LYS A 761 -51.08 -25.42 26.46
C LYS A 761 -51.21 -26.95 26.43
N SER A 762 -51.70 -27.51 25.33
CA SER A 762 -51.65 -28.95 25.09
C SER A 762 -50.33 -29.27 24.38
N MET A 763 -49.65 -30.31 24.83
CA MET A 763 -48.47 -30.84 24.18
C MET A 763 -48.60 -32.35 24.03
N ALA A 764 -48.26 -32.88 22.86
CA ALA A 764 -48.30 -34.31 22.58
C ALA A 764 -46.92 -34.84 22.17
N TYR A 765 -46.45 -35.82 22.89
CA TYR A 765 -45.21 -36.51 22.63
C TYR A 765 -45.48 -37.96 22.24
N SER A 766 -44.78 -38.45 21.23
CA SER A 766 -44.63 -39.85 20.92
C SER A 766 -43.36 -40.38 21.59
N VAL A 767 -43.52 -41.40 22.44
CA VAL A 767 -42.44 -41.98 23.24
C VAL A 767 -42.20 -43.39 22.77
N VAL A 768 -40.99 -43.73 22.41
CA VAL A 768 -40.62 -45.04 21.87
C VAL A 768 -39.79 -45.79 22.90
N PHE A 769 -40.24 -46.98 23.22
CA PHE A 769 -39.58 -47.93 24.14
C PHE A 769 -39.04 -49.13 23.37
N ARG A 770 -37.81 -49.54 23.68
CA ARG A 770 -37.18 -50.75 23.12
C ARG A 770 -36.16 -51.31 24.11
N ASP A 771 -36.03 -52.63 24.10
CA ASP A 771 -34.91 -53.35 24.70
C ASP A 771 -34.10 -54.00 23.58
N HIS A 772 -32.79 -53.91 23.65
CA HIS A 772 -31.89 -54.46 22.66
C HIS A 772 -31.62 -55.96 22.86
N GLU A 773 -32.02 -56.53 24.01
CA GLU A 773 -31.70 -57.91 24.37
C GLU A 773 -32.95 -58.81 24.35
N LYS A 774 -34.15 -58.22 24.47
CA LYS A 774 -35.47 -58.97 24.54
C LYS A 774 -36.63 -58.14 24.01
N THR A 775 -37.75 -58.83 23.74
CA THR A 775 -39.04 -58.18 23.52
C THR A 775 -39.57 -57.63 24.83
N LEU A 776 -40.01 -56.38 24.87
CA LEU A 776 -40.59 -55.75 26.07
C LEU A 776 -41.96 -56.32 26.41
N GLU A 777 -42.17 -56.52 27.69
CA GLU A 777 -43.48 -56.93 28.22
C GLU A 777 -44.34 -55.70 28.57
N GLU A 778 -45.62 -55.77 28.43
CA GLU A 778 -46.57 -54.67 28.74
C GLU A 778 -46.44 -54.18 30.20
N ALA A 779 -46.11 -55.09 31.13
CA ALA A 779 -45.84 -54.70 32.52
C ALA A 779 -44.66 -53.80 32.72
N GLU A 780 -43.56 -54.00 31.93
CA GLU A 780 -42.34 -53.16 31.99
C GLU A 780 -42.64 -51.77 31.45
N ILE A 781 -43.37 -51.70 30.33
CA ILE A 781 -43.80 -50.44 29.70
C ILE A 781 -44.67 -49.64 30.62
N THR A 782 -45.71 -50.32 31.21
CA THR A 782 -46.62 -49.70 32.14
C THR A 782 -45.92 -49.16 33.40
N ALA A 783 -44.98 -49.92 33.95
CA ALA A 783 -44.18 -49.49 35.09
C ALA A 783 -43.32 -48.26 34.78
N THR A 784 -42.69 -48.19 33.58
CA THR A 784 -41.91 -47.06 33.15
C THR A 784 -42.79 -45.86 32.84
N MET A 785 -43.89 -46.02 32.15
CA MET A 785 -44.87 -44.98 31.92
C MET A 785 -45.37 -44.37 33.22
N LYS A 786 -45.66 -45.20 34.25
CA LYS A 786 -46.06 -44.70 35.57
C LYS A 786 -45.00 -43.84 36.23
N LYS A 787 -43.70 -44.16 36.06
CA LYS A 787 -42.56 -43.32 36.55
C LYS A 787 -42.49 -41.98 35.80
N ILE A 788 -42.68 -42.00 34.49
CA ILE A 788 -42.72 -40.81 33.66
C ILE A 788 -43.89 -39.91 34.09
N LEU A 789 -45.09 -40.47 34.16
CA LEU A 789 -46.29 -39.75 34.57
C LEU A 789 -46.15 -39.10 35.96
N ASN A 790 -45.59 -39.83 36.92
CA ASN A 790 -45.32 -39.27 38.25
C ASN A 790 -44.39 -38.12 38.23
N GLY A 791 -43.34 -38.20 37.37
CA GLY A 791 -42.41 -37.08 37.18
C GLY A 791 -43.07 -35.88 36.52
N LEU A 792 -43.88 -36.08 35.50
CA LEU A 792 -44.67 -35.04 34.85
C LEU A 792 -45.69 -34.38 35.79
N THR A 793 -46.35 -35.17 36.58
CA THR A 793 -47.30 -34.65 37.60
C THR A 793 -46.58 -33.78 38.62
N ALA A 794 -45.35 -34.12 39.01
CA ALA A 794 -44.53 -33.26 39.89
C ALA A 794 -44.22 -31.88 39.30
N LEU A 795 -44.25 -31.73 38.00
CA LEU A 795 -44.16 -30.46 37.30
C LEU A 795 -45.53 -29.76 37.15
N GLY A 796 -46.59 -30.30 37.66
CA GLY A 796 -47.93 -29.75 37.50
C GLY A 796 -48.61 -30.04 36.16
N ILE A 797 -48.13 -31.06 35.45
CA ILE A 797 -48.62 -31.47 34.13
C ILE A 797 -49.68 -32.54 34.32
N GLU A 798 -50.77 -32.39 33.61
CA GLU A 798 -51.89 -33.31 33.64
C GLU A 798 -52.04 -34.03 32.29
N LEU A 799 -52.41 -35.33 32.29
CA LEU A 799 -52.78 -35.95 31.04
C LEU A 799 -54.10 -35.36 30.52
N ARG A 800 -54.14 -35.20 29.20
CA ARG A 800 -55.40 -34.82 28.54
C ARG A 800 -56.21 -36.05 28.35
N SER A 801 -57.41 -36.06 28.99
CA SER A 801 -58.39 -37.15 28.86
C SER A 801 -59.03 -37.18 27.49
#